data_bbd3497a21ace21b8ba10bd2d93f6840
#
_entry.id   bbd3497a21ace21b8ba10bd2d93f6840
#
_cell.length_a   1.000
_cell.length_b   1.000
_cell.length_c   1.000
_cell.angle_alpha   90.00
_cell.angle_beta   90.00
_cell.angle_gamma   90.00
#
_symmetry.space_group_name_H-M   'P 1'
#
loop_
_entity.id
_entity.type
_entity.pdbx_description
1 polymer ?
#
loop_
_entity_poly.entity_id
_entity_poly.type
_entity_poly.pdbx_seq_one_letter_code
_entity_poly.pdbx_strand_id
1 'polypeptide(L)'
;MDGIWETLRARLEYATFVPRPISDVERADLRRRDGTAYTVLKNPHGDRGAGLYVRLEPDDVALFELMDGTRTIQDILVEGLQRHGVFALDRLARLTAALSANGMFGEERPRFYERLARRRALRAPLTRISLFLRRLIVWDVAHWSNADPAVQRAYRWGGRLAFTRIGAILIGLVCVAGIYAWIGELRAGRHALVTIDGSFLAGIIVLLLLQVLAVTVHESGHALAIAHYGRRVRRLGLAIYYLFPCLYVDSTDMTMSSRKARIVVSLAGPVGGLLVGALCAFVAATDGGFVGGLAFKAASLFIFQFALNLTPILELDGYYILSDLLDAPMLRPRAMAFARGQVMRKIQRRERWSPSEVGLAIYGLLAIVTSLAMILFSLTLWESRVRSVAAELLATGAIGVVVLGLFVLVFIGPLVVILAAHVVGWIGAVGRASANRARRAKQAILIERARVLSRVPFLAGLNGAALMAIASHLEDGEAAEGTAVVTIGEPGDRFYLVRSGRLEALAADGTVLGSIGPGEGFGELALLDRVPRGATVRAIEPSRLWSLDRGHFERWVRERYEIAARIRASAEDRAALAALPFFRGLDPVELDRILPHMATVRVPAGEAVFNEGDPGDRYYIIRKGEVDLSAGGRSLRRLEVGAGFGDLALLYGRPRSATATAVTDLELAALGRNEFAWLVKTSGETMGEFRARTAHYVEVAGLGSALGGT
;
A
#
# COMPACT_ATOMS: atom_id res chain seq x y z
N MET A 1 -12.63 -1.28 -22.23
CA MET A 1 -12.47 0.19 -22.31
C MET A 1 -12.72 0.88 -20.97
N ASP A 2 -13.54 0.31 -20.09
CA ASP A 2 -13.92 0.95 -18.81
C ASP A 2 -12.75 1.12 -17.80
N GLY A 3 -11.77 0.23 -17.79
CA GLY A 3 -10.71 0.26 -16.76
C GLY A 3 -9.68 1.40 -16.87
N ILE A 4 -9.46 1.98 -18.06
CA ILE A 4 -8.47 3.05 -18.26
C ILE A 4 -9.09 4.40 -17.90
N TRP A 5 -10.32 4.64 -18.30
CA TRP A 5 -11.08 5.81 -17.90
C TRP A 5 -11.34 5.82 -16.39
N GLU A 6 -11.60 4.65 -15.79
CA GLU A 6 -11.71 4.48 -14.35
C GLU A 6 -10.41 4.82 -13.61
N THR A 7 -9.26 4.40 -14.15
CA THR A 7 -7.95 4.71 -13.54
C THR A 7 -7.58 6.19 -13.68
N LEU A 8 -7.86 6.80 -14.85
CA LEU A 8 -7.64 8.24 -15.08
C LEU A 8 -8.58 9.09 -14.25
N ARG A 9 -9.87 8.73 -14.21
CA ARG A 9 -10.87 9.41 -13.40
C ARG A 9 -10.55 9.31 -11.91
N ALA A 10 -10.15 8.11 -11.44
CA ALA A 10 -9.71 7.91 -10.06
C ALA A 10 -8.46 8.72 -9.71
N ARG A 11 -7.53 8.94 -10.65
CA ARG A 11 -6.34 9.79 -10.43
C ARG A 11 -6.71 11.27 -10.44
N LEU A 12 -7.59 11.71 -11.32
CA LEU A 12 -8.07 13.09 -11.36
C LEU A 12 -8.94 13.41 -10.13
N GLU A 13 -9.86 12.53 -9.77
CA GLU A 13 -10.67 12.64 -8.56
C GLU A 13 -9.79 12.61 -7.29
N TYR A 14 -8.65 11.90 -7.33
CA TYR A 14 -7.69 11.91 -6.23
C TYR A 14 -6.95 13.23 -6.10
N ALA A 15 -6.50 13.81 -7.18
CA ALA A 15 -5.76 15.09 -7.17
C ALA A 15 -6.63 16.24 -6.64
N THR A 16 -7.91 16.25 -7.00
CA THR A 16 -8.90 17.27 -6.60
C THR A 16 -9.61 16.95 -5.28
N PHE A 17 -9.35 15.79 -4.68
CA PHE A 17 -9.93 15.43 -3.39
C PHE A 17 -9.44 16.37 -2.30
N VAL A 18 -10.39 16.94 -1.53
CA VAL A 18 -10.12 17.79 -0.37
C VAL A 18 -10.25 16.93 0.89
N PRO A 19 -9.15 16.51 1.54
CA PRO A 19 -9.21 15.69 2.73
C PRO A 19 -9.65 16.53 3.93
N ARG A 20 -10.80 16.17 4.50
CA ARG A 20 -11.34 16.80 5.71
C ARG A 20 -11.37 15.78 6.83
N PRO A 21 -10.39 15.76 7.74
CA PRO A 21 -10.42 14.93 8.94
C PRO A 21 -11.65 15.23 9.80
N ILE A 22 -12.13 14.21 10.54
CA ILE A 22 -13.17 14.43 11.55
C ILE A 22 -12.62 15.32 12.67
N SER A 23 -13.48 16.19 13.22
CA SER A 23 -13.05 17.27 14.12
C SER A 23 -12.57 16.79 15.50
N ASP A 24 -12.97 15.59 15.90
CA ASP A 24 -12.73 15.01 17.22
C ASP A 24 -11.74 13.83 17.23
N VAL A 25 -10.82 13.79 16.24
CA VAL A 25 -9.72 12.83 16.25
C VAL A 25 -8.90 12.97 17.52
N GLU A 26 -8.88 11.91 18.34
CA GLU A 26 -7.98 11.86 19.50
C GLU A 26 -6.52 11.67 18.99
N ARG A 27 -5.59 12.47 19.55
CA ARG A 27 -4.16 12.42 19.21
C ARG A 27 -3.32 12.05 20.42
N ALA A 28 -2.31 11.21 20.24
CA ALA A 28 -1.29 10.92 21.22
C ALA A 28 0.10 10.99 20.57
N ASP A 29 0.94 11.90 21.08
CA ASP A 29 2.33 12.03 20.67
C ASP A 29 3.20 11.15 21.56
N LEU A 30 3.87 10.20 20.96
CA LEU A 30 4.62 9.14 21.62
C LEU A 30 6.07 9.12 21.14
N ARG A 31 6.96 8.43 21.89
CA ARG A 31 8.36 8.29 21.50
C ARG A 31 8.77 6.82 21.41
N ARG A 32 9.58 6.52 20.44
CA ARG A 32 10.26 5.22 20.25
C ARG A 32 11.40 5.05 21.27
N ARG A 33 12.00 3.85 21.24
CA ARG A 33 13.18 3.54 22.07
C ARG A 33 14.37 4.43 21.75
N ASP A 34 14.58 4.79 20.47
CA ASP A 34 15.64 5.67 20.00
C ASP A 34 15.37 7.16 20.20
N GLY A 35 14.26 7.50 20.85
CA GLY A 35 13.85 8.89 21.10
C GLY A 35 13.05 9.52 19.97
N THR A 36 12.94 8.92 18.79
CA THR A 36 12.17 9.45 17.67
C THR A 36 10.68 9.56 18.04
N ALA A 37 10.08 10.71 17.73
CA ALA A 37 8.66 10.95 17.96
C ALA A 37 7.81 10.25 16.88
N TYR A 38 6.61 9.86 17.26
CA TYR A 38 5.56 9.45 16.35
C TYR A 38 4.20 9.77 16.96
N THR A 39 3.20 9.97 16.13
CA THR A 39 1.84 10.31 16.57
C THR A 39 0.90 9.15 16.26
N VAL A 40 0.01 8.86 17.19
CA VAL A 40 -1.09 7.93 16.98
C VAL A 40 -2.39 8.74 16.94
N LEU A 41 -3.15 8.57 15.85
CA LEU A 41 -4.49 9.11 15.71
C LEU A 41 -5.52 8.03 16.01
N LYS A 42 -6.62 8.39 16.66
CA LYS A 42 -7.74 7.51 16.95
C LYS A 42 -9.03 8.14 16.49
N ASN A 43 -9.86 7.35 15.80
CA ASN A 43 -11.23 7.73 15.50
C ASN A 43 -12.14 7.34 16.68
N PRO A 44 -12.74 8.30 17.39
CA PRO A 44 -13.59 8.02 18.55
C PRO A 44 -14.93 7.37 18.17
N HIS A 45 -15.41 7.57 16.94
CA HIS A 45 -16.71 7.09 16.46
C HIS A 45 -16.64 5.72 15.77
N GLY A 46 -15.45 5.17 15.63
CA GLY A 46 -15.29 3.89 14.96
C GLY A 46 -15.83 2.72 15.79
N ASP A 47 -16.60 1.87 15.14
CA ASP A 47 -17.38 0.81 15.81
C ASP A 47 -16.66 -0.54 15.92
N ARG A 48 -15.52 -0.73 15.27
CA ARG A 48 -14.87 -2.04 15.16
C ARG A 48 -13.35 -1.98 15.32
N GLY A 49 -12.86 -2.65 16.34
CA GLY A 49 -11.50 -3.18 16.59
C GLY A 49 -10.33 -2.57 15.82
N ALA A 50 -9.53 -3.38 15.18
CA ALA A 50 -8.22 -3.06 14.62
C ALA A 50 -8.13 -1.94 13.54
N GLY A 51 -9.23 -1.28 13.19
CA GLY A 51 -9.30 -0.24 12.15
C GLY A 51 -9.45 1.20 12.66
N LEU A 52 -9.21 1.48 13.95
CA LEU A 52 -9.51 2.78 14.55
C LEU A 52 -8.29 3.66 14.77
N TYR A 53 -7.10 3.11 14.62
CA TYR A 53 -5.85 3.78 14.95
C TYR A 53 -4.96 3.89 13.72
N VAL A 54 -4.38 5.07 13.51
CA VAL A 54 -3.37 5.32 12.47
C VAL A 54 -2.13 5.86 13.14
N ARG A 55 -1.00 5.21 12.90
CA ARG A 55 0.30 5.68 13.34
C ARG A 55 0.93 6.54 12.25
N LEU A 56 1.35 7.74 12.62
CA LEU A 56 1.98 8.72 11.78
C LEU A 56 3.45 8.89 12.19
N GLU A 57 4.34 8.89 11.22
CA GLU A 57 5.71 9.34 11.39
C GLU A 57 5.75 10.88 11.36
N PRO A 58 6.84 11.55 11.81
CA PRO A 58 6.88 13.01 11.86
C PRO A 58 6.52 13.70 10.53
N ASP A 59 7.01 13.16 9.41
CA ASP A 59 6.69 13.70 8.09
C ASP A 59 5.23 13.45 7.67
N ASP A 60 4.59 12.37 8.16
CA ASP A 60 3.18 12.11 7.93
C ASP A 60 2.31 13.06 8.75
N VAL A 61 2.77 13.45 9.95
CA VAL A 61 2.11 14.46 10.79
C VAL A 61 2.08 15.81 10.07
N ALA A 62 3.21 16.23 9.49
CA ALA A 62 3.28 17.46 8.72
C ALA A 62 2.30 17.45 7.53
N LEU A 63 2.18 16.34 6.82
CA LEU A 63 1.19 16.19 5.74
C LEU A 63 -0.25 16.15 6.26
N PHE A 64 -0.48 15.53 7.42
CA PHE A 64 -1.80 15.46 8.04
C PHE A 64 -2.28 16.85 8.52
N GLU A 65 -1.40 17.67 9.05
CA GLU A 65 -1.71 19.04 9.49
C GLU A 65 -2.10 19.98 8.34
N LEU A 66 -1.67 19.67 7.09
CA LEU A 66 -2.14 20.36 5.89
C LEU A 66 -3.53 19.92 5.43
N MET A 67 -4.08 18.83 5.96
CA MET A 67 -5.42 18.30 5.62
C MET A 67 -6.52 19.00 6.44
N ASP A 68 -6.66 20.30 6.25
CA ASP A 68 -7.62 21.15 7.01
C ASP A 68 -9.04 21.19 6.40
N GLY A 69 -9.26 20.49 5.30
CA GLY A 69 -10.53 20.49 4.57
C GLY A 69 -10.71 21.67 3.62
N THR A 70 -9.67 22.48 3.39
CA THR A 70 -9.66 23.59 2.42
C THR A 70 -8.77 23.31 1.23
N ARG A 71 -7.73 22.51 1.40
CA ARG A 71 -6.70 22.19 0.40
C ARG A 71 -7.00 20.89 -0.32
N THR A 72 -6.75 20.88 -1.63
CA THR A 72 -6.78 19.64 -2.41
C THR A 72 -5.53 18.79 -2.14
N ILE A 73 -5.55 17.51 -2.50
CA ILE A 73 -4.36 16.65 -2.46
C ILE A 73 -3.19 17.25 -3.27
N GLN A 74 -3.50 17.91 -4.39
CA GLN A 74 -2.51 18.59 -5.21
C GLN A 74 -1.89 19.77 -4.46
N ASP A 75 -2.68 20.58 -3.78
CA ASP A 75 -2.19 21.71 -2.98
C ASP A 75 -1.33 21.23 -1.82
N ILE A 76 -1.75 20.18 -1.11
CA ILE A 76 -0.98 19.56 -0.01
C ILE A 76 0.36 19.03 -0.53
N LEU A 77 0.40 18.45 -1.72
CA LEU A 77 1.65 17.95 -2.31
C LEU A 77 2.60 19.11 -2.63
N VAL A 78 2.09 20.20 -3.21
CA VAL A 78 2.87 21.39 -3.56
C VAL A 78 3.39 22.09 -2.30
N GLU A 79 2.52 22.30 -1.32
CA GLU A 79 2.89 22.96 -0.06
C GLU A 79 3.86 22.09 0.77
N GLY A 80 3.66 20.78 0.80
CA GLY A 80 4.58 19.83 1.43
C GLY A 80 5.97 19.83 0.78
N LEU A 81 6.04 19.97 -0.54
CA LEU A 81 7.30 20.12 -1.26
C LEU A 81 7.98 21.47 -0.91
N GLN A 82 7.23 22.56 -0.87
CA GLN A 82 7.76 23.90 -0.57
C GLN A 82 8.25 24.02 0.86
N ARG A 83 7.51 23.50 1.84
CA ARG A 83 7.86 23.62 3.28
C ARG A 83 8.91 22.61 3.74
N HIS A 84 8.88 21.38 3.21
CA HIS A 84 9.68 20.27 3.72
C HIS A 84 10.67 19.69 2.70
N GLY A 85 10.70 20.20 1.47
CA GLY A 85 11.63 19.75 0.42
C GLY A 85 11.43 18.31 -0.06
N VAL A 86 10.33 17.66 0.32
CA VAL A 86 10.09 16.24 0.05
C VAL A 86 8.93 16.08 -0.94
N PHE A 87 9.23 15.56 -2.12
CA PHE A 87 8.20 15.11 -3.06
C PHE A 87 7.63 13.75 -2.59
N ALA A 88 6.51 13.78 -1.89
CA ALA A 88 6.00 12.63 -1.14
C ALA A 88 4.68 12.06 -1.70
N LEU A 89 4.52 11.96 -3.04
CA LEU A 89 3.29 11.48 -3.66
C LEU A 89 2.86 10.10 -3.16
N ASP A 90 3.79 9.13 -3.14
CA ASP A 90 3.52 7.78 -2.63
C ASP A 90 3.24 7.76 -1.13
N ARG A 91 3.84 8.66 -0.38
CA ARG A 91 3.63 8.79 1.06
C ARG A 91 2.26 9.37 1.34
N LEU A 92 1.89 10.45 0.66
CA LEU A 92 0.57 11.08 0.76
C LEU A 92 -0.54 10.11 0.34
N ALA A 93 -0.32 9.32 -0.72
CA ALA A 93 -1.26 8.30 -1.17
C ALA A 93 -1.46 7.18 -0.12
N ARG A 94 -0.38 6.71 0.52
CA ARG A 94 -0.47 5.74 1.61
C ARG A 94 -1.16 6.33 2.84
N LEU A 95 -0.82 7.55 3.21
CA LEU A 95 -1.41 8.25 4.36
C LEU A 95 -2.91 8.43 4.17
N THR A 96 -3.35 8.99 3.04
CA THR A 96 -4.77 9.19 2.75
C THR A 96 -5.54 7.87 2.67
N ALA A 97 -4.93 6.81 2.11
CA ALA A 97 -5.52 5.48 2.10
C ALA A 97 -5.67 4.91 3.53
N ALA A 98 -4.65 5.06 4.38
CA ALA A 98 -4.70 4.62 5.77
C ALA A 98 -5.75 5.40 6.58
N LEU A 99 -5.79 6.73 6.46
CA LEU A 99 -6.78 7.57 7.12
C LEU A 99 -8.21 7.24 6.66
N SER A 100 -8.42 7.08 5.35
CA SER A 100 -9.72 6.69 4.78
C SER A 100 -10.17 5.30 5.22
N ALA A 101 -9.26 4.31 5.24
CA ALA A 101 -9.56 2.95 5.68
C ALA A 101 -10.01 2.89 7.14
N ASN A 102 -9.53 3.82 7.97
CA ASN A 102 -9.84 3.96 9.40
C ASN A 102 -10.96 4.98 9.69
N GLY A 103 -11.65 5.47 8.65
CA GLY A 103 -12.79 6.38 8.81
C GLY A 103 -12.43 7.73 9.42
N MET A 104 -11.19 8.20 9.20
CA MET A 104 -10.70 9.49 9.73
C MET A 104 -11.17 10.71 8.94
N PHE A 105 -11.88 10.53 7.82
CA PHE A 105 -12.44 11.61 7.03
C PHE A 105 -13.97 11.72 7.23
N GLY A 106 -14.49 12.95 7.36
CA GLY A 106 -15.91 13.23 7.58
C GLY A 106 -16.80 12.92 6.37
N GLU A 107 -16.26 12.99 5.17
CA GLU A 107 -16.96 12.58 3.94
C GLU A 107 -16.42 11.21 3.48
N GLU A 108 -17.32 10.23 3.36
CA GLU A 108 -16.97 8.96 2.74
C GLU A 108 -16.71 9.21 1.24
N ARG A 109 -15.48 8.91 0.78
CA ARG A 109 -15.26 8.69 -0.65
C ARG A 109 -16.35 7.74 -1.17
N PRO A 110 -16.91 7.97 -2.36
CA PRO A 110 -17.79 7.00 -2.97
C PRO A 110 -17.04 5.68 -3.18
N ARG A 111 -17.10 4.80 -2.17
CA ARG A 111 -16.48 3.45 -2.16
C ARG A 111 -17.23 2.47 -3.06
N PHE A 112 -17.92 2.97 -4.08
CA PHE A 112 -18.74 2.13 -4.96
C PHE A 112 -17.93 1.00 -5.58
N TYR A 113 -16.74 1.29 -6.10
CA TYR A 113 -15.88 0.30 -6.74
C TYR A 113 -15.21 -0.65 -5.74
N GLU A 114 -14.81 -0.17 -4.57
CA GLU A 114 -14.31 -1.03 -3.48
C GLU A 114 -15.43 -1.94 -2.97
N ARG A 115 -16.65 -1.44 -2.82
CA ARG A 115 -17.83 -2.26 -2.47
C ARG A 115 -18.13 -3.30 -3.54
N LEU A 116 -18.00 -2.97 -4.83
CA LEU A 116 -18.19 -3.91 -5.94
C LEU A 116 -17.05 -4.95 -6.00
N ALA A 117 -15.81 -4.54 -5.87
CA ALA A 117 -14.65 -5.44 -5.82
C ALA A 117 -14.72 -6.38 -4.60
N ARG A 118 -15.10 -5.87 -3.43
CA ARG A 118 -15.34 -6.64 -2.21
C ARG A 118 -16.53 -7.59 -2.37
N ARG A 119 -17.64 -7.15 -2.98
CA ARG A 119 -18.79 -8.03 -3.30
C ARG A 119 -18.42 -9.12 -4.30
N ARG A 120 -17.61 -8.83 -5.32
CA ARG A 120 -17.08 -9.86 -6.26
C ARG A 120 -16.16 -10.84 -5.56
N ALA A 121 -15.22 -10.36 -4.73
CA ALA A 121 -14.34 -11.22 -3.94
C ALA A 121 -15.14 -12.12 -2.98
N LEU A 122 -16.18 -11.58 -2.33
CA LEU A 122 -17.08 -12.33 -1.43
C LEU A 122 -17.98 -13.34 -2.16
N ARG A 123 -18.19 -13.20 -3.46
CA ARG A 123 -18.95 -14.17 -4.28
C ARG A 123 -18.12 -15.40 -4.66
N ALA A 124 -16.80 -15.34 -4.59
CA ALA A 124 -15.97 -16.51 -4.86
C ALA A 124 -16.24 -17.62 -3.81
N PRO A 125 -16.55 -18.85 -4.23
CA PRO A 125 -16.93 -19.92 -3.30
C PRO A 125 -15.84 -20.22 -2.28
N LEU A 126 -14.57 -20.23 -2.69
CA LEU A 126 -13.43 -20.43 -1.81
C LEU A 126 -13.30 -19.33 -0.74
N THR A 127 -13.62 -18.08 -1.08
CA THR A 127 -13.62 -16.97 -0.12
C THR A 127 -14.75 -17.14 0.91
N ARG A 128 -15.92 -17.59 0.50
CA ARG A 128 -17.03 -17.87 1.41
C ARG A 128 -16.71 -19.00 2.38
N ILE A 129 -16.14 -20.10 1.87
CA ILE A 129 -15.69 -21.24 2.69
C ILE A 129 -14.63 -20.77 3.70
N SER A 130 -13.62 -20.03 3.25
CA SER A 130 -12.58 -19.48 4.13
C SER A 130 -13.15 -18.55 5.21
N LEU A 131 -14.12 -17.70 4.88
CA LEU A 131 -14.78 -16.82 5.85
C LEU A 131 -15.67 -17.60 6.82
N PHE A 132 -16.38 -18.63 6.34
CA PHE A 132 -17.18 -19.52 7.17
C PHE A 132 -16.28 -20.28 8.16
N LEU A 133 -15.18 -20.87 7.67
CA LEU A 133 -14.22 -21.57 8.52
C LEU A 133 -13.59 -20.65 9.58
N ARG A 134 -13.27 -19.40 9.20
CA ARG A 134 -12.78 -18.40 10.16
C ARG A 134 -13.81 -18.05 11.23
N ARG A 135 -15.10 -18.00 10.89
CA ARG A 135 -16.16 -17.77 11.87
C ARG A 135 -16.33 -18.92 12.87
N LEU A 136 -16.04 -20.16 12.45
CA LEU A 136 -16.02 -21.32 13.35
C LEU A 136 -14.86 -21.28 14.35
N ILE A 137 -13.75 -20.60 13.98
CA ILE A 137 -12.58 -20.47 14.85
C ILE A 137 -12.80 -19.42 15.95
N VAL A 138 -13.41 -18.29 15.58
CA VAL A 138 -13.67 -17.18 16.51
C VAL A 138 -15.13 -16.75 16.39
N TRP A 139 -15.90 -17.02 17.43
CA TRP A 139 -17.29 -16.64 17.51
C TRP A 139 -17.50 -15.74 18.73
N ASP A 140 -17.79 -14.46 18.49
CA ASP A 140 -18.18 -13.49 19.52
C ASP A 140 -19.63 -13.81 19.94
N VAL A 141 -19.78 -14.36 21.14
CA VAL A 141 -21.08 -14.81 21.68
C VAL A 141 -21.82 -13.66 22.30
N ALA A 142 -21.15 -12.90 23.14
CA ALA A 142 -21.71 -11.74 23.85
C ALA A 142 -20.62 -10.72 24.16
N HIS A 143 -20.98 -9.46 24.10
CA HIS A 143 -20.06 -8.40 24.51
C HIS A 143 -20.80 -7.31 25.30
N TRP A 144 -20.12 -6.79 26.30
CA TRP A 144 -20.57 -5.68 27.12
C TRP A 144 -19.76 -4.43 26.75
N SER A 145 -20.40 -3.52 26.03
CA SER A 145 -19.75 -2.28 25.54
C SER A 145 -19.59 -1.20 26.64
N ASN A 146 -20.19 -1.40 27.81
CA ASN A 146 -20.10 -0.49 28.95
C ASN A 146 -19.47 -1.15 30.19
N ALA A 147 -18.38 -1.90 29.99
CA ALA A 147 -17.67 -2.58 31.07
C ALA A 147 -16.79 -1.64 31.92
N ASP A 148 -16.36 -0.50 31.36
CA ASP A 148 -15.41 0.42 31.97
C ASP A 148 -15.83 0.88 33.40
N PRO A 149 -17.08 1.27 33.69
CA PRO A 149 -17.45 1.69 35.05
C PRO A 149 -17.27 0.59 36.12
N ALA A 150 -17.48 -0.67 35.75
CA ALA A 150 -17.28 -1.80 36.66
C ALA A 150 -15.79 -2.04 36.91
N VAL A 151 -14.97 -1.99 35.85
CA VAL A 151 -13.50 -2.10 35.94
C VAL A 151 -12.92 -0.97 36.76
N GLN A 152 -13.34 0.28 36.54
CA GLN A 152 -12.89 1.45 37.32
C GLN A 152 -13.29 1.34 38.78
N ARG A 153 -14.46 0.76 39.08
CA ARG A 153 -14.89 0.49 40.48
C ARG A 153 -13.98 -0.54 41.13
N ALA A 154 -13.75 -1.66 40.47
CA ALA A 154 -12.85 -2.72 40.97
C ALA A 154 -11.42 -2.19 41.18
N TYR A 155 -10.91 -1.38 40.27
CA TYR A 155 -9.60 -0.74 40.41
C TYR A 155 -9.55 0.17 41.65
N ARG A 156 -10.55 1.03 41.85
CA ARG A 156 -10.61 1.93 43.02
C ARG A 156 -10.81 1.19 44.35
N TRP A 157 -11.51 0.05 44.32
CA TRP A 157 -11.87 -0.71 45.53
C TRP A 157 -10.69 -1.50 46.12
N GLY A 158 -9.63 -1.71 45.38
CA GLY A 158 -8.44 -2.42 45.85
C GLY A 158 -7.42 -2.70 44.77
N GLY A 159 -7.84 -2.80 43.49
CA GLY A 159 -6.97 -3.11 42.37
C GLY A 159 -5.77 -2.18 42.23
N ARG A 160 -5.92 -0.90 42.65
CA ARG A 160 -4.83 0.10 42.65
C ARG A 160 -3.61 -0.33 43.48
N LEU A 161 -3.82 -1.12 44.54
CA LEU A 161 -2.74 -1.55 45.44
C LEU A 161 -1.73 -2.45 44.68
N ALA A 162 -2.17 -3.25 43.76
CA ALA A 162 -1.31 -4.11 42.97
C ALA A 162 -0.29 -3.31 42.13
N PHE A 163 -0.61 -2.10 41.73
CA PHE A 163 0.24 -1.23 40.92
C PHE A 163 1.11 -0.25 41.75
N THR A 164 1.07 -0.34 43.07
CA THR A 164 2.04 0.34 43.91
C THR A 164 3.36 -0.40 43.96
N ARG A 165 4.46 0.28 44.27
CA ARG A 165 5.79 -0.37 44.38
C ARG A 165 5.77 -1.47 45.45
N ILE A 166 5.13 -1.23 46.58
CA ILE A 166 5.01 -2.21 47.69
C ILE A 166 4.14 -3.40 47.19
N GLY A 167 2.97 -3.12 46.60
CA GLY A 167 2.09 -4.15 46.09
C GLY A 167 2.78 -5.06 45.02
N ALA A 168 3.49 -4.46 44.11
CA ALA A 168 4.25 -5.22 43.09
C ALA A 168 5.34 -6.12 43.70
N ILE A 169 6.07 -5.62 44.69
CA ILE A 169 7.09 -6.41 45.45
C ILE A 169 6.41 -7.56 46.18
N LEU A 170 5.33 -7.30 46.91
CA LEU A 170 4.60 -8.33 47.66
C LEU A 170 4.05 -9.42 46.73
N ILE A 171 3.42 -9.00 45.58
CA ILE A 171 2.95 -9.94 44.55
C ILE A 171 4.13 -10.80 44.06
N GLY A 172 5.27 -10.19 43.74
CA GLY A 172 6.46 -10.91 43.29
C GLY A 172 6.94 -11.93 44.31
N LEU A 173 7.01 -11.56 45.59
CA LEU A 173 7.41 -12.47 46.67
C LEU A 173 6.43 -13.64 46.85
N VAL A 174 5.12 -13.38 46.82
CA VAL A 174 4.06 -14.40 46.88
C VAL A 174 4.16 -15.34 45.69
N CYS A 175 4.34 -14.81 44.48
CA CYS A 175 4.49 -15.63 43.29
C CYS A 175 5.71 -16.55 43.33
N VAL A 176 6.87 -16.03 43.76
CA VAL A 176 8.10 -16.84 43.91
C VAL A 176 7.94 -17.94 44.97
N ALA A 177 7.40 -17.59 46.14
CA ALA A 177 7.12 -18.54 47.19
C ALA A 177 6.10 -19.61 46.79
N GLY A 178 5.04 -19.19 46.04
CA GLY A 178 4.02 -20.11 45.52
C GLY A 178 4.58 -21.07 44.47
N ILE A 179 5.44 -20.62 43.57
CA ILE A 179 6.13 -21.50 42.60
C ILE A 179 7.00 -22.52 43.37
N TYR A 180 7.71 -22.08 44.42
CA TYR A 180 8.52 -22.98 45.23
C TYR A 180 7.64 -24.04 45.91
N ALA A 181 6.51 -23.65 46.53
CA ALA A 181 5.54 -24.56 47.12
C ALA A 181 5.00 -25.55 46.08
N TRP A 182 4.62 -25.07 44.87
CA TRP A 182 4.14 -25.93 43.79
C TRP A 182 5.17 -26.97 43.32
N ILE A 183 6.46 -26.56 43.21
CA ILE A 183 7.54 -27.47 42.86
C ILE A 183 7.69 -28.55 43.97
N GLY A 184 7.53 -28.17 45.24
CA GLY A 184 7.52 -29.06 46.37
C GLY A 184 6.42 -30.14 46.26
N GLU A 185 5.20 -29.73 45.96
CA GLU A 185 4.04 -30.62 45.74
C GLU A 185 4.20 -31.52 44.52
N LEU A 186 4.74 -30.96 43.41
CA LEU A 186 5.01 -31.72 42.20
C LEU A 186 6.04 -32.84 42.47
N ARG A 187 7.09 -32.57 43.26
CA ARG A 187 8.12 -33.56 43.68
C ARG A 187 7.56 -34.57 44.65
N ALA A 188 6.70 -34.16 45.57
CA ALA A 188 6.07 -35.02 46.56
C ALA A 188 5.09 -36.02 45.94
N GLY A 189 4.52 -35.69 44.75
CA GLY A 189 3.58 -36.59 44.04
C GLY A 189 2.27 -36.85 44.81
N ARG A 190 1.93 -35.98 45.79
CA ARG A 190 0.75 -36.18 46.64
C ARG A 190 -0.56 -36.04 45.91
N HIS A 191 -0.61 -35.23 44.88
CA HIS A 191 -1.80 -34.89 44.13
C HIS A 191 -1.69 -35.28 42.67
N ALA A 192 -2.72 -35.88 42.11
CA ALA A 192 -2.80 -36.19 40.69
C ALA A 192 -3.12 -34.92 39.89
N LEU A 193 -2.44 -34.71 38.77
CA LEU A 193 -2.64 -33.53 37.93
C LEU A 193 -3.95 -33.58 37.17
N VAL A 194 -4.37 -34.74 36.66
CA VAL A 194 -5.49 -34.84 35.73
C VAL A 194 -6.67 -35.60 36.31
N THR A 195 -6.45 -36.60 37.17
CA THR A 195 -7.53 -37.45 37.70
C THR A 195 -8.10 -36.91 39.01
N ILE A 196 -9.39 -37.18 39.31
CA ILE A 196 -10.04 -36.97 40.59
C ILE A 196 -10.62 -38.33 41.01
N ASP A 197 -10.26 -38.84 42.18
CA ASP A 197 -10.64 -40.14 42.72
C ASP A 197 -10.53 -41.28 41.68
N GLY A 198 -9.43 -41.26 40.91
CA GLY A 198 -9.19 -42.22 39.84
C GLY A 198 -9.97 -41.91 38.51
N SER A 199 -10.95 -41.01 38.52
CA SER A 199 -11.72 -40.67 37.33
C SER A 199 -11.01 -39.58 36.49
N PHE A 200 -10.65 -39.96 35.28
CA PHE A 200 -10.08 -39.03 34.30
C PHE A 200 -11.12 -38.03 33.80
N LEU A 201 -12.36 -38.50 33.60
CA LEU A 201 -13.46 -37.65 33.11
C LEU A 201 -13.79 -36.53 34.09
N ALA A 202 -13.93 -36.85 35.40
CA ALA A 202 -14.14 -35.84 36.43
C ALA A 202 -13.01 -34.83 36.50
N GLY A 203 -11.77 -35.29 36.35
CA GLY A 203 -10.59 -34.44 36.30
C GLY A 203 -10.57 -33.48 35.14
N ILE A 204 -10.90 -33.92 33.93
CA ILE A 204 -11.01 -33.03 32.74
C ILE A 204 -12.12 -32.00 32.92
N ILE A 205 -13.31 -32.39 33.38
CA ILE A 205 -14.41 -31.43 33.61
C ILE A 205 -13.96 -30.31 34.55
N VAL A 206 -13.34 -30.71 35.66
CA VAL A 206 -12.78 -29.72 36.64
C VAL A 206 -11.71 -28.85 36.02
N LEU A 207 -10.78 -29.40 35.26
CA LEU A 207 -9.75 -28.63 34.56
C LEU A 207 -10.33 -27.64 33.55
N LEU A 208 -11.41 -28.01 32.86
CA LEU A 208 -12.12 -27.10 31.95
C LEU A 208 -12.80 -25.95 32.70
N LEU A 209 -13.42 -26.23 33.84
CA LEU A 209 -13.99 -25.15 34.71
C LEU A 209 -12.90 -24.23 35.27
N LEU A 210 -11.80 -24.80 35.73
CA LEU A 210 -10.63 -24.05 36.19
C LEU A 210 -10.01 -23.22 35.04
N GLN A 211 -10.03 -23.71 33.82
CA GLN A 211 -9.54 -22.97 32.66
C GLN A 211 -10.39 -21.71 32.41
N VAL A 212 -11.72 -21.78 32.51
CA VAL A 212 -12.58 -20.61 32.38
C VAL A 212 -12.26 -19.60 33.49
N LEU A 213 -12.07 -20.07 34.73
CA LEU A 213 -11.66 -19.22 35.84
C LEU A 213 -10.28 -18.57 35.58
N ALA A 214 -9.33 -19.36 35.08
CA ALA A 214 -7.97 -18.90 34.82
C ALA A 214 -7.93 -17.80 33.76
N VAL A 215 -8.69 -17.95 32.67
CA VAL A 215 -8.82 -16.91 31.64
C VAL A 215 -9.50 -15.68 32.21
N THR A 216 -10.55 -15.84 33.06
CA THR A 216 -11.24 -14.71 33.68
C THR A 216 -10.32 -13.87 34.56
N VAL A 217 -9.50 -14.51 35.39
CA VAL A 217 -8.50 -13.86 36.24
C VAL A 217 -7.46 -13.14 35.38
N HIS A 218 -6.98 -13.81 34.36
CA HIS A 218 -6.01 -13.27 33.42
C HIS A 218 -6.51 -11.98 32.74
N GLU A 219 -7.68 -12.03 32.12
CA GLU A 219 -8.30 -10.86 31.46
C GLU A 219 -8.61 -9.73 32.47
N SER A 220 -8.96 -10.08 33.72
CA SER A 220 -9.17 -9.10 34.79
C SER A 220 -7.87 -8.35 35.11
N GLY A 221 -6.73 -9.01 35.07
CA GLY A 221 -5.42 -8.39 35.21
C GLY A 221 -5.15 -7.30 34.17
N HIS A 222 -5.43 -7.61 32.90
CA HIS A 222 -5.34 -6.63 31.81
C HIS A 222 -6.28 -5.45 32.03
N ALA A 223 -7.55 -5.73 32.37
CA ALA A 223 -8.55 -4.68 32.59
C ALA A 223 -8.15 -3.71 33.72
N LEU A 224 -7.65 -4.23 34.86
CA LEU A 224 -7.18 -3.40 35.95
C LEU A 224 -5.96 -2.56 35.58
N ALA A 225 -5.05 -3.09 34.77
CA ALA A 225 -3.88 -2.37 34.29
C ALA A 225 -4.27 -1.25 33.29
N ILE A 226 -5.24 -1.50 32.42
CA ILE A 226 -5.80 -0.47 31.52
C ILE A 226 -6.38 0.68 32.35
N ALA A 227 -7.17 0.37 33.39
CA ALA A 227 -7.73 1.37 34.29
C ALA A 227 -6.64 2.15 35.06
N HIS A 228 -5.54 1.49 35.47
CA HIS A 228 -4.39 2.13 36.13
C HIS A 228 -3.78 3.24 35.26
N TYR A 229 -3.68 3.04 33.95
CA TYR A 229 -3.16 4.05 33.03
C TYR A 229 -4.21 5.05 32.54
N GLY A 230 -5.40 5.10 33.18
CA GLY A 230 -6.45 6.04 32.84
C GLY A 230 -7.08 5.82 31.46
N ARG A 231 -6.92 4.61 30.91
CA ARG A 231 -7.54 4.23 29.65
C ARG A 231 -8.86 3.50 29.88
N ARG A 232 -9.70 3.47 28.83
CA ARG A 232 -11.02 2.86 28.90
C ARG A 232 -11.02 1.44 28.39
N VAL A 233 -11.66 0.54 29.11
CA VAL A 233 -12.00 -0.79 28.63
C VAL A 233 -13.25 -0.67 27.76
N ARG A 234 -13.07 -0.64 26.42
CA ARG A 234 -14.18 -0.42 25.49
C ARG A 234 -15.16 -1.58 25.48
N ARG A 235 -14.65 -2.82 25.50
CA ARG A 235 -15.46 -4.05 25.45
C ARG A 235 -14.86 -5.08 26.36
N LEU A 236 -15.74 -5.78 27.03
CA LEU A 236 -15.46 -7.03 27.68
C LEU A 236 -16.40 -8.03 27.02
N GLY A 237 -15.90 -9.16 26.58
CA GLY A 237 -16.75 -10.09 25.84
C GLY A 237 -16.48 -11.54 26.20
N LEU A 238 -17.48 -12.36 25.85
CA LEU A 238 -17.39 -13.81 25.84
C LEU A 238 -17.32 -14.25 24.37
N ALA A 239 -16.24 -14.87 24.01
CA ALA A 239 -16.06 -15.46 22.70
C ALA A 239 -15.87 -16.98 22.81
N ILE A 240 -16.20 -17.68 21.77
CA ILE A 240 -15.74 -19.06 21.56
C ILE A 240 -14.52 -18.97 20.64
N TYR A 241 -13.37 -19.30 21.23
CA TYR A 241 -12.10 -19.32 20.52
C TYR A 241 -11.61 -20.74 20.41
N TYR A 242 -11.52 -21.28 19.19
CA TYR A 242 -11.25 -22.70 18.93
C TYR A 242 -12.20 -23.65 19.70
N LEU A 243 -13.51 -23.34 19.65
CA LEU A 243 -14.55 -24.06 20.38
C LEU A 243 -14.47 -23.96 21.92
N PHE A 244 -13.50 -23.22 22.47
CA PHE A 244 -13.38 -22.95 23.90
C PHE A 244 -14.04 -21.62 24.25
N PRO A 245 -14.89 -21.57 25.29
CA PRO A 245 -15.37 -20.32 25.82
C PRO A 245 -14.22 -19.56 26.48
N CYS A 246 -13.98 -18.34 26.04
CA CYS A 246 -12.99 -17.45 26.61
C CYS A 246 -13.59 -16.07 26.84
N LEU A 247 -13.23 -15.45 27.94
CA LEU A 247 -13.43 -14.02 28.13
C LEU A 247 -12.29 -13.28 27.43
N TYR A 248 -12.60 -12.10 26.93
CA TYR A 248 -11.58 -11.21 26.36
C TYR A 248 -11.83 -9.77 26.76
N VAL A 249 -10.74 -9.02 26.88
CA VAL A 249 -10.74 -7.57 27.15
C VAL A 249 -10.18 -6.85 25.92
N ASP A 250 -10.91 -5.87 25.40
CA ASP A 250 -10.42 -5.00 24.34
C ASP A 250 -9.40 -4.00 24.88
N SER A 251 -8.13 -4.33 24.70
CA SER A 251 -6.97 -3.52 25.09
C SER A 251 -6.49 -2.56 23.99
N THR A 252 -7.21 -2.43 22.87
CA THR A 252 -6.75 -1.63 21.72
C THR A 252 -6.54 -0.15 22.05
N ASP A 253 -7.22 0.39 23.05
CA ASP A 253 -7.03 1.77 23.53
C ASP A 253 -5.63 2.04 24.09
N MET A 254 -4.91 0.98 24.49
CA MET A 254 -3.52 1.07 24.95
C MET A 254 -2.53 1.45 23.83
N THR A 255 -2.93 1.39 22.56
CA THR A 255 -2.14 1.90 21.42
C THR A 255 -1.84 3.39 21.57
N MET A 256 -2.71 4.14 22.26
CA MET A 256 -2.54 5.56 22.59
C MET A 256 -1.63 5.81 23.81
N SER A 257 -1.06 4.77 24.41
CA SER A 257 -0.27 4.86 25.64
C SER A 257 1.22 4.64 25.38
N SER A 258 2.05 5.06 26.37
CA SER A 258 3.49 4.86 26.31
C SER A 258 3.85 3.37 26.22
N ARG A 259 5.02 3.08 25.65
CA ARG A 259 5.57 1.72 25.53
C ARG A 259 5.60 1.00 26.89
N LYS A 260 6.03 1.69 27.94
CA LYS A 260 6.06 1.13 29.30
C LYS A 260 4.67 0.72 29.78
N ALA A 261 3.66 1.53 29.52
CA ALA A 261 2.28 1.22 29.89
C ALA A 261 1.77 -0.02 29.14
N ARG A 262 2.04 -0.16 27.84
CA ARG A 262 1.66 -1.34 27.07
C ARG A 262 2.29 -2.62 27.58
N ILE A 263 3.60 -2.57 27.91
CA ILE A 263 4.32 -3.72 28.49
C ILE A 263 3.70 -4.13 29.83
N VAL A 264 3.41 -3.16 30.72
CA VAL A 264 2.80 -3.45 32.02
C VAL A 264 1.40 -4.05 31.85
N VAL A 265 0.60 -3.54 30.92
CA VAL A 265 -0.73 -4.11 30.64
C VAL A 265 -0.59 -5.53 30.11
N SER A 266 0.30 -5.82 29.16
CA SER A 266 0.52 -7.17 28.67
C SER A 266 1.07 -8.13 29.75
N LEU A 267 1.80 -7.64 30.74
CA LEU A 267 2.31 -8.45 31.85
C LEU A 267 1.27 -8.68 32.95
N ALA A 268 0.31 -7.77 33.12
CA ALA A 268 -0.65 -7.78 34.23
C ALA A 268 -1.58 -9.00 34.21
N GLY A 269 -2.00 -9.46 33.03
CA GLY A 269 -2.79 -10.69 32.90
C GLY A 269 -2.05 -11.92 33.41
N PRO A 270 -0.89 -12.26 32.83
CA PRO A 270 -0.06 -13.38 33.30
C PRO A 270 0.26 -13.32 34.79
N VAL A 271 0.67 -12.16 35.30
CA VAL A 271 1.03 -11.99 36.73
C VAL A 271 -0.19 -12.15 37.62
N GLY A 272 -1.37 -11.63 37.22
CA GLY A 272 -2.63 -11.83 37.95
C GLY A 272 -2.99 -13.31 38.06
N GLY A 273 -2.85 -14.06 36.96
CA GLY A 273 -3.02 -15.52 36.96
C GLY A 273 -2.00 -16.21 37.87
N LEU A 274 -0.73 -15.86 37.76
CA LEU A 274 0.36 -16.46 38.58
C LEU A 274 0.13 -16.21 40.08
N LEU A 275 -0.38 -15.05 40.48
CA LEU A 275 -0.71 -14.74 41.86
C LEU A 275 -1.76 -15.70 42.40
N VAL A 276 -2.85 -15.92 41.67
CA VAL A 276 -3.90 -16.88 42.06
C VAL A 276 -3.35 -18.30 42.09
N GLY A 277 -2.54 -18.68 41.11
CA GLY A 277 -1.83 -19.97 41.11
C GLY A 277 -0.92 -20.18 42.31
N ALA A 278 -0.19 -19.15 42.74
CA ALA A 278 0.66 -19.16 43.91
C ALA A 278 -0.15 -19.37 45.21
N LEU A 279 -1.27 -18.68 45.35
CA LEU A 279 -2.20 -18.87 46.49
C LEU A 279 -2.76 -20.29 46.53
N CYS A 280 -3.17 -20.80 45.36
CA CYS A 280 -3.62 -22.20 45.26
C CYS A 280 -2.50 -23.20 45.60
N ALA A 281 -1.25 -22.89 45.28
CA ALA A 281 -0.12 -23.76 45.62
C ALA A 281 0.12 -23.86 47.16
N PHE A 282 -0.11 -22.75 47.89
CA PHE A 282 -0.07 -22.79 49.35
C PHE A 282 -1.20 -23.65 49.95
N VAL A 283 -2.41 -23.56 49.41
CA VAL A 283 -3.51 -24.43 49.83
C VAL A 283 -3.18 -25.90 49.55
N ALA A 284 -2.65 -26.21 48.38
CA ALA A 284 -2.22 -27.58 48.03
C ALA A 284 -1.15 -28.10 48.95
N ALA A 285 -0.22 -27.26 49.42
CA ALA A 285 0.84 -27.66 50.32
C ALA A 285 0.37 -27.93 51.78
N THR A 286 -0.77 -27.35 52.19
CA THR A 286 -1.29 -27.49 53.54
C THR A 286 -2.39 -28.57 53.66
N ASP A 287 -3.08 -28.91 52.57
CA ASP A 287 -4.18 -29.88 52.55
C ASP A 287 -3.84 -31.07 51.64
N GLY A 288 -3.75 -32.25 52.20
CA GLY A 288 -3.53 -33.51 51.45
C GLY A 288 -4.83 -34.15 50.89
N GLY A 289 -6.01 -33.54 51.14
CA GLY A 289 -7.29 -34.05 50.77
C GLY A 289 -7.81 -33.56 49.38
N PHE A 290 -9.12 -33.62 49.22
CA PHE A 290 -9.80 -33.23 47.99
C PHE A 290 -9.55 -31.75 47.65
N VAL A 291 -9.60 -30.82 48.61
CA VAL A 291 -9.41 -29.38 48.41
C VAL A 291 -7.96 -29.13 47.96
N GLY A 292 -6.99 -29.75 48.60
CA GLY A 292 -5.57 -29.67 48.19
C GLY A 292 -5.34 -30.20 46.78
N GLY A 293 -5.99 -31.31 46.41
CA GLY A 293 -5.96 -31.86 45.05
C GLY A 293 -6.55 -30.92 44.01
N LEU A 294 -7.66 -30.26 44.34
CA LEU A 294 -8.26 -29.23 43.47
C LEU A 294 -7.35 -28.00 43.34
N ALA A 295 -6.81 -27.52 44.47
CA ALA A 295 -5.88 -26.38 44.51
C ALA A 295 -4.58 -26.67 43.72
N PHE A 296 -4.05 -27.91 43.80
CA PHE A 296 -2.89 -28.30 43.01
C PHE A 296 -3.15 -28.27 41.51
N LYS A 297 -4.32 -28.73 41.04
CA LYS A 297 -4.74 -28.63 39.63
C LYS A 297 -4.82 -27.17 39.19
N ALA A 298 -5.46 -26.31 40.00
CA ALA A 298 -5.57 -24.88 39.75
C ALA A 298 -4.17 -24.23 39.68
N ALA A 299 -3.32 -24.46 40.69
CA ALA A 299 -1.95 -23.94 40.71
C ALA A 299 -1.15 -24.35 39.48
N SER A 300 -1.21 -25.64 39.11
CA SER A 300 -0.52 -26.15 37.95
C SER A 300 -1.00 -25.53 36.65
N LEU A 301 -2.31 -25.31 36.49
CA LEU A 301 -2.92 -24.69 35.32
C LEU A 301 -2.49 -23.22 35.20
N PHE A 302 -2.58 -22.44 36.27
CA PHE A 302 -2.20 -21.03 36.28
C PHE A 302 -0.69 -20.82 36.04
N ILE A 303 0.17 -21.64 36.64
CA ILE A 303 1.62 -21.56 36.48
C ILE A 303 2.00 -21.94 35.05
N PHE A 304 1.39 -23.01 34.48
CA PHE A 304 1.62 -23.40 33.11
C PHE A 304 1.12 -22.31 32.12
N GLN A 305 -0.06 -21.74 32.37
CA GLN A 305 -0.61 -20.65 31.57
C GLN A 305 0.30 -19.41 31.62
N PHE A 306 0.83 -19.04 32.77
CA PHE A 306 1.82 -17.97 32.92
C PHE A 306 3.04 -18.21 32.05
N ALA A 307 3.65 -19.40 32.13
CA ALA A 307 4.83 -19.75 31.34
C ALA A 307 4.53 -19.72 29.82
N LEU A 308 3.37 -20.24 29.42
CA LEU A 308 2.95 -20.25 28.02
C LEU A 308 2.69 -18.83 27.49
N ASN A 309 1.98 -18.00 28.26
CA ASN A 309 1.67 -16.62 27.85
C ASN A 309 2.91 -15.72 27.75
N LEU A 310 3.95 -15.98 28.54
CA LEU A 310 5.21 -15.24 28.42
C LEU A 310 6.12 -15.71 27.28
N THR A 311 5.72 -16.76 26.56
CA THR A 311 6.49 -17.24 25.40
C THR A 311 6.45 -16.21 24.27
N PRO A 312 7.59 -15.64 23.85
CA PRO A 312 7.61 -14.52 22.90
C PRO A 312 7.41 -14.97 21.44
N ILE A 313 7.33 -16.27 21.18
CA ILE A 313 7.25 -16.87 19.85
C ILE A 313 5.79 -17.02 19.39
N LEU A 314 4.87 -17.28 20.32
CA LEU A 314 3.43 -17.34 20.06
C LEU A 314 2.84 -15.94 20.18
N GLU A 315 1.77 -15.64 19.42
CA GLU A 315 1.07 -14.33 19.50
C GLU A 315 0.22 -14.24 20.78
N LEU A 316 0.89 -14.37 21.92
CA LEU A 316 0.38 -14.22 23.28
C LEU A 316 1.02 -12.97 23.92
N ASP A 317 0.79 -12.74 25.22
CA ASP A 317 1.30 -11.53 25.90
C ASP A 317 2.81 -11.33 25.80
N GLY A 318 3.58 -12.42 25.90
CA GLY A 318 5.03 -12.38 25.75
C GLY A 318 5.50 -11.88 24.38
N TYR A 319 4.74 -12.17 23.33
CA TYR A 319 4.99 -11.62 22.01
C TYR A 319 4.77 -10.11 21.97
N TYR A 320 3.67 -9.62 22.54
CA TYR A 320 3.40 -8.19 22.59
C TYR A 320 4.42 -7.45 23.45
N ILE A 321 4.83 -8.04 24.58
CA ILE A 321 5.94 -7.52 25.40
C ILE A 321 7.23 -7.42 24.58
N LEU A 322 7.62 -8.48 23.86
CA LEU A 322 8.81 -8.48 23.00
C LEU A 322 8.69 -7.45 21.87
N SER A 323 7.53 -7.40 21.20
CA SER A 323 7.25 -6.45 20.12
C SER A 323 7.41 -5.00 20.59
N ASP A 324 6.89 -4.68 21.80
CA ASP A 324 7.03 -3.35 22.41
C ASP A 324 8.47 -3.10 22.92
N LEU A 325 9.16 -4.10 23.47
CA LEU A 325 10.56 -3.97 23.89
C LEU A 325 11.50 -3.68 22.72
N LEU A 326 11.28 -4.32 21.58
CA LEU A 326 12.06 -4.13 20.35
C LEU A 326 11.57 -2.96 19.51
N ASP A 327 10.43 -2.34 19.86
CA ASP A 327 9.73 -1.35 19.03
C ASP A 327 9.48 -1.84 17.59
N ALA A 328 9.13 -3.11 17.46
CA ALA A 328 8.95 -3.81 16.20
C ALA A 328 7.48 -4.26 16.04
N PRO A 329 6.56 -3.36 15.64
CA PRO A 329 5.16 -3.73 15.45
C PRO A 329 5.03 -4.80 14.37
N MET A 330 4.09 -5.74 14.57
CA MET A 330 3.86 -6.88 13.68
C MET A 330 5.13 -7.73 13.46
N LEU A 331 5.92 -7.94 14.52
CA LEU A 331 7.21 -8.65 14.46
C LEU A 331 7.07 -10.02 13.78
N ARG A 332 6.11 -10.86 14.21
CA ARG A 332 5.94 -12.22 13.69
C ARG A 332 5.49 -12.25 12.21
N PRO A 333 4.45 -11.53 11.76
CA PRO A 333 4.11 -11.45 10.35
C PRO A 333 5.26 -10.98 9.45
N ARG A 334 6.02 -9.98 9.90
CA ARG A 334 7.19 -9.46 9.17
C ARG A 334 8.32 -10.49 9.11
N ALA A 335 8.64 -11.12 10.22
CA ALA A 335 9.69 -12.14 10.29
C ALA A 335 9.35 -13.38 9.46
N MET A 336 8.10 -13.84 9.50
CA MET A 336 7.64 -14.95 8.68
C MET A 336 7.64 -14.63 7.18
N ALA A 337 7.24 -13.41 6.78
CA ALA A 337 7.32 -12.96 5.40
C ALA A 337 8.78 -12.88 4.93
N PHE A 338 9.68 -12.36 5.78
CA PHE A 338 11.12 -12.31 5.51
C PHE A 338 11.72 -13.70 5.35
N ALA A 339 11.44 -14.61 6.29
CA ALA A 339 11.94 -15.98 6.28
C ALA A 339 11.49 -16.76 5.03
N ARG A 340 10.23 -16.61 4.62
CA ARG A 340 9.66 -17.32 3.44
C ARG A 340 10.13 -16.79 2.08
N GLY A 341 10.46 -15.50 1.97
CA GLY A 341 10.65 -14.87 0.66
C GLY A 341 12.01 -14.22 0.44
N GLN A 342 12.64 -13.66 1.46
CA GLN A 342 13.83 -12.84 1.30
C GLN A 342 15.12 -13.52 1.73
N VAL A 343 15.08 -14.39 2.75
CA VAL A 343 16.26 -15.10 3.27
C VAL A 343 16.98 -15.85 2.16
N MET A 344 16.26 -16.75 1.44
CA MET A 344 16.88 -17.56 0.37
C MET A 344 17.42 -16.67 -0.76
N ARG A 345 16.70 -15.62 -1.12
CA ARG A 345 17.10 -14.67 -2.18
C ARG A 345 18.39 -13.92 -1.79
N LYS A 346 18.49 -13.45 -0.55
CA LYS A 346 19.69 -12.76 -0.05
C LYS A 346 20.90 -13.68 0.04
N ILE A 347 20.70 -14.92 0.48
CA ILE A 347 21.76 -15.95 0.48
C ILE A 347 22.26 -16.18 -0.96
N GLN A 348 21.37 -16.41 -1.92
CA GLN A 348 21.73 -16.63 -3.33
C GLN A 348 22.46 -15.45 -3.97
N ARG A 349 22.07 -14.21 -3.60
CA ARG A 349 22.68 -12.99 -4.12
C ARG A 349 23.89 -12.51 -3.33
N ARG A 350 24.24 -13.18 -2.22
CA ARG A 350 25.34 -12.80 -1.31
C ARG A 350 25.22 -11.35 -0.81
N GLU A 351 23.99 -10.87 -0.61
CA GLU A 351 23.74 -9.53 -0.13
C GLU A 351 24.12 -9.37 1.35
N ARG A 352 24.61 -8.19 1.74
CA ARG A 352 24.91 -7.90 3.16
C ARG A 352 23.59 -7.82 3.96
N TRP A 353 23.64 -8.36 5.18
CA TRP A 353 22.50 -8.36 6.09
C TRP A 353 22.62 -7.22 7.09
N SER A 354 21.54 -6.48 7.30
CA SER A 354 21.47 -5.52 8.40
C SER A 354 21.20 -6.26 9.73
N PRO A 355 21.57 -5.69 10.90
CA PRO A 355 21.27 -6.31 12.20
C PRO A 355 19.78 -6.60 12.42
N SER A 356 18.89 -5.74 11.93
CA SER A 356 17.45 -5.94 12.00
C SER A 356 16.97 -7.10 11.13
N GLU A 357 17.55 -7.31 9.97
CA GLU A 357 17.25 -8.44 9.10
C GLU A 357 17.72 -9.78 9.67
N VAL A 358 18.89 -9.78 10.31
CA VAL A 358 19.38 -10.96 11.06
C VAL A 358 18.41 -11.29 12.19
N GLY A 359 17.96 -10.30 12.97
CA GLY A 359 16.96 -10.49 14.02
C GLY A 359 15.64 -11.05 13.49
N LEU A 360 15.13 -10.53 12.36
CA LEU A 360 13.92 -11.05 11.71
C LEU A 360 14.09 -12.48 11.21
N ALA A 361 15.26 -12.82 10.65
CA ALA A 361 15.54 -14.18 10.16
C ALA A 361 15.58 -15.19 11.32
N ILE A 362 16.30 -14.85 12.41
CA ILE A 362 16.41 -15.70 13.60
C ILE A 362 15.02 -15.91 14.22
N TYR A 363 14.26 -14.82 14.44
CA TYR A 363 12.92 -14.91 15.00
C TYR A 363 11.98 -15.72 14.10
N GLY A 364 12.01 -15.48 12.77
CA GLY A 364 11.19 -16.22 11.80
C GLY A 364 11.51 -17.71 11.76
N LEU A 365 12.79 -18.07 11.80
CA LEU A 365 13.22 -19.47 11.87
C LEU A 365 12.78 -20.12 13.19
N LEU A 366 13.00 -19.45 14.32
CA LEU A 366 12.59 -19.94 15.64
C LEU A 366 11.06 -20.15 15.70
N ALA A 367 10.27 -19.22 15.13
CA ALA A 367 8.82 -19.36 15.05
C ALA A 367 8.39 -20.57 14.21
N ILE A 368 9.08 -20.85 13.11
CA ILE A 368 8.82 -22.03 12.26
C ILE A 368 9.15 -23.31 13.01
N VAL A 369 10.36 -23.38 13.62
CA VAL A 369 10.82 -24.55 14.38
C VAL A 369 9.89 -24.84 15.57
N THR A 370 9.52 -23.82 16.33
CA THR A 370 8.59 -23.98 17.47
C THR A 370 7.20 -24.42 17.00
N SER A 371 6.69 -23.88 15.90
CA SER A 371 5.40 -24.34 15.35
C SER A 371 5.46 -25.82 14.95
N LEU A 372 6.54 -26.25 14.32
CA LEU A 372 6.75 -27.66 13.96
C LEU A 372 6.91 -28.55 15.20
N ALA A 373 7.69 -28.10 16.17
CA ALA A 373 7.89 -28.82 17.45
C ALA A 373 6.56 -28.97 18.21
N MET A 374 5.71 -27.94 18.24
CA MET A 374 4.36 -28.01 18.85
C MET A 374 3.45 -29.01 18.12
N ILE A 375 3.51 -29.07 16.79
CA ILE A 375 2.76 -30.06 16.01
C ILE A 375 3.23 -31.48 16.36
N LEU A 376 4.54 -31.71 16.34
CA LEU A 376 5.12 -33.02 16.67
C LEU A 376 4.81 -33.44 18.12
N PHE A 377 4.93 -32.51 19.06
CA PHE A 377 4.55 -32.73 20.45
C PHE A 377 3.06 -33.09 20.59
N SER A 378 2.20 -32.38 19.90
CA SER A 378 0.74 -32.68 19.89
C SER A 378 0.45 -34.06 19.32
N LEU A 379 1.15 -34.47 18.25
CA LEU A 379 1.01 -35.80 17.67
C LEU A 379 1.49 -36.92 18.63
N THR A 380 2.60 -36.72 19.32
CA THR A 380 3.11 -37.70 20.29
C THR A 380 2.23 -37.82 21.53
N LEU A 381 1.69 -36.67 22.01
CA LEU A 381 0.68 -36.70 23.09
C LEU A 381 -0.59 -37.42 22.65
N TRP A 382 -1.03 -37.20 21.41
CA TRP A 382 -2.18 -37.85 20.82
C TRP A 382 -1.97 -39.38 20.83
N GLU A 383 -0.86 -39.87 20.31
CA GLU A 383 -0.58 -41.30 20.21
C GLU A 383 -0.49 -41.98 21.60
N SER A 384 0.18 -41.33 22.56
CA SER A 384 0.47 -41.95 23.88
C SER A 384 -0.69 -41.86 24.90
N ARG A 385 -1.53 -40.80 24.82
CA ARG A 385 -2.52 -40.50 25.85
C ARG A 385 -3.97 -40.58 25.36
N VAL A 386 -4.26 -40.01 24.17
CA VAL A 386 -5.65 -39.98 23.69
C VAL A 386 -6.15 -41.34 23.33
N ARG A 387 -5.29 -42.25 22.85
CA ARG A 387 -5.64 -43.63 22.53
C ARG A 387 -6.10 -44.41 23.76
N SER A 388 -5.42 -44.26 24.90
CA SER A 388 -5.81 -44.94 26.16
C SER A 388 -7.11 -44.38 26.72
N VAL A 389 -7.24 -43.05 26.73
CA VAL A 389 -8.48 -42.35 27.17
C VAL A 389 -9.67 -42.70 26.28
N ALA A 390 -9.47 -42.75 24.96
CA ALA A 390 -10.52 -43.16 24.04
C ALA A 390 -11.01 -44.60 24.31
N ALA A 391 -10.06 -45.51 24.59
CA ALA A 391 -10.41 -46.90 24.93
C ALA A 391 -11.22 -46.99 26.23
N GLU A 392 -10.81 -46.24 27.27
CA GLU A 392 -11.53 -46.19 28.56
C GLU A 392 -12.94 -45.59 28.40
N LEU A 393 -13.09 -44.49 27.64
CA LEU A 393 -14.36 -43.87 27.36
C LEU A 393 -15.29 -44.79 26.55
N LEU A 394 -14.77 -45.47 25.53
CA LEU A 394 -15.57 -46.43 24.74
C LEU A 394 -16.05 -47.62 25.60
N ALA A 395 -15.30 -48.03 26.61
CA ALA A 395 -15.68 -49.04 27.54
C ALA A 395 -16.89 -48.67 28.45
N THR A 396 -17.17 -47.37 28.61
CA THR A 396 -18.34 -46.85 29.36
C THR A 396 -19.64 -46.85 28.57
N GLY A 397 -19.65 -47.37 27.34
CA GLY A 397 -20.85 -47.50 26.49
C GLY A 397 -21.24 -46.17 25.80
N ALA A 398 -22.56 -45.98 25.62
CA ALA A 398 -23.07 -44.84 24.84
C ALA A 398 -22.65 -43.46 25.39
N ILE A 399 -22.55 -43.29 26.69
CA ILE A 399 -22.10 -42.06 27.34
C ILE A 399 -20.66 -41.75 26.95
N GLY A 400 -19.78 -42.76 26.98
CA GLY A 400 -18.40 -42.61 26.60
C GLY A 400 -18.22 -42.24 25.12
N VAL A 401 -19.05 -42.80 24.24
CA VAL A 401 -19.05 -42.41 22.81
C VAL A 401 -19.42 -40.92 22.62
N VAL A 402 -20.43 -40.45 23.34
CA VAL A 402 -20.86 -39.04 23.30
C VAL A 402 -19.75 -38.11 23.83
N VAL A 403 -19.14 -38.48 24.98
CA VAL A 403 -18.06 -37.72 25.58
C VAL A 403 -16.82 -37.69 24.68
N LEU A 404 -16.46 -38.83 24.09
CA LEU A 404 -15.35 -38.92 23.13
C LEU A 404 -15.62 -38.07 21.87
N GLY A 405 -16.87 -38.14 21.35
CA GLY A 405 -17.28 -37.32 20.22
C GLY A 405 -17.20 -35.84 20.52
N LEU A 406 -17.61 -35.41 21.71
CA LEU A 406 -17.50 -34.03 22.16
C LEU A 406 -16.00 -33.61 22.32
N PHE A 407 -15.20 -34.50 22.88
CA PHE A 407 -13.74 -34.27 23.02
C PHE A 407 -13.08 -34.15 21.67
N VAL A 408 -13.36 -35.03 20.72
CA VAL A 408 -12.85 -34.95 19.34
C VAL A 408 -13.32 -33.65 18.69
N LEU A 409 -14.57 -33.27 18.84
CA LEU A 409 -15.13 -32.04 18.30
C LEU A 409 -14.42 -30.80 18.87
N VAL A 410 -14.18 -30.77 20.18
CA VAL A 410 -13.58 -29.64 20.89
C VAL A 410 -12.06 -29.52 20.63
N PHE A 411 -11.34 -30.62 20.59
CA PHE A 411 -9.86 -30.59 20.49
C PHE A 411 -9.33 -30.80 19.07
N ILE A 412 -9.99 -31.64 18.28
CA ILE A 412 -9.54 -31.96 16.91
C ILE A 412 -10.28 -31.10 15.89
N GLY A 413 -11.56 -30.83 16.13
CA GLY A 413 -12.37 -30.02 15.23
C GLY A 413 -11.72 -28.69 14.84
N PRO A 414 -11.19 -27.88 15.78
CA PRO A 414 -10.46 -26.64 15.46
C PRO A 414 -9.21 -26.88 14.61
N LEU A 415 -8.45 -27.93 14.91
CA LEU A 415 -7.25 -28.25 14.13
C LEU A 415 -7.59 -28.60 12.68
N VAL A 416 -8.64 -29.40 12.46
CA VAL A 416 -9.14 -29.75 11.13
C VAL A 416 -9.63 -28.50 10.41
N VAL A 417 -10.38 -27.63 11.09
CA VAL A 417 -10.89 -26.36 10.53
C VAL A 417 -9.75 -25.43 10.16
N ILE A 418 -8.72 -25.30 11.01
CA ILE A 418 -7.53 -24.49 10.73
C ILE A 418 -6.79 -25.05 9.51
N LEU A 419 -6.53 -26.35 9.49
CA LEU A 419 -5.82 -26.99 8.38
C LEU A 419 -6.59 -26.83 7.07
N ALA A 420 -7.91 -27.08 7.09
CA ALA A 420 -8.78 -26.87 5.94
C ALA A 420 -8.76 -25.40 5.48
N ALA A 421 -8.85 -24.43 6.40
CA ALA A 421 -8.77 -23.01 6.07
C ALA A 421 -7.42 -22.63 5.44
N HIS A 422 -6.32 -23.20 5.94
CA HIS A 422 -4.99 -22.99 5.37
C HIS A 422 -4.85 -23.60 3.97
N VAL A 423 -5.33 -24.82 3.77
CA VAL A 423 -5.29 -25.49 2.46
C VAL A 423 -6.13 -24.72 1.44
N VAL A 424 -7.37 -24.34 1.81
CA VAL A 424 -8.23 -23.52 0.94
C VAL A 424 -7.59 -22.16 0.64
N GLY A 425 -7.01 -21.52 1.66
CA GLY A 425 -6.27 -20.28 1.52
C GLY A 425 -5.06 -20.41 0.58
N TRP A 426 -4.30 -21.49 0.69
CA TRP A 426 -3.17 -21.81 -0.16
C TRP A 426 -3.57 -22.06 -1.61
N ILE A 427 -4.61 -22.88 -1.84
CA ILE A 427 -5.15 -23.12 -3.19
C ILE A 427 -5.60 -21.80 -3.83
N GLY A 428 -6.31 -20.97 -3.06
CA GLY A 428 -6.73 -19.64 -3.53
C GLY A 428 -5.55 -18.70 -3.80
N ALA A 429 -4.47 -18.77 -3.03
CA ALA A 429 -3.26 -17.98 -3.24
C ALA A 429 -2.50 -18.43 -4.50
N VAL A 430 -2.36 -19.74 -4.71
CA VAL A 430 -1.74 -20.31 -5.92
C VAL A 430 -2.55 -19.93 -7.16
N GLY A 431 -3.88 -20.04 -7.12
CA GLY A 431 -4.76 -19.64 -8.23
C GLY A 431 -4.64 -18.14 -8.55
N ARG A 432 -4.58 -17.27 -7.53
CA ARG A 432 -4.35 -15.83 -7.75
C ARG A 432 -2.94 -15.55 -8.27
N ALA A 433 -1.93 -16.25 -7.79
CA ALA A 433 -0.55 -16.07 -8.25
C ALA A 433 -0.38 -16.45 -9.72
N SER A 434 -1.00 -17.56 -10.15
CA SER A 434 -0.99 -18.01 -11.56
C SER A 434 -1.75 -17.03 -12.46
N ALA A 435 -2.94 -16.60 -12.05
CA ALA A 435 -3.73 -15.60 -12.79
C ALA A 435 -2.99 -14.25 -12.90
N ASN A 436 -2.33 -13.80 -11.82
CA ASN A 436 -1.54 -12.57 -11.84
C ASN A 436 -0.29 -12.71 -12.69
N ARG A 437 0.35 -13.89 -12.74
CA ARG A 437 1.49 -14.16 -13.62
C ARG A 437 1.08 -14.08 -15.09
N ALA A 438 -0.05 -14.71 -15.45
CA ALA A 438 -0.60 -14.65 -16.80
C ALA A 438 -0.97 -13.20 -17.20
N ARG A 439 -1.60 -12.44 -16.29
CA ARG A 439 -1.91 -11.02 -16.52
C ARG A 439 -0.66 -10.17 -16.72
N ARG A 440 0.37 -10.37 -15.89
CA ARG A 440 1.66 -9.66 -16.01
C ARG A 440 2.37 -9.98 -17.31
N ALA A 441 2.36 -11.25 -17.74
CA ALA A 441 2.93 -11.65 -19.01
C ALA A 441 2.22 -10.95 -20.19
N LYS A 442 0.87 -10.96 -20.19
CA LYS A 442 0.08 -10.24 -21.20
C LYS A 442 0.34 -8.72 -21.17
N GLN A 443 0.43 -8.11 -20.00
CA GLN A 443 0.77 -6.69 -19.87
C GLN A 443 2.18 -6.39 -20.37
N ALA A 444 3.17 -7.25 -20.10
CA ALA A 444 4.55 -7.05 -20.57
C ALA A 444 4.62 -7.01 -22.10
N ILE A 445 3.90 -7.91 -22.78
CA ILE A 445 3.80 -7.92 -24.24
C ILE A 445 3.17 -6.62 -24.76
N LEU A 446 2.08 -6.17 -24.13
CA LEU A 446 1.42 -4.92 -24.53
C LEU A 446 2.30 -3.69 -24.31
N ILE A 447 3.06 -3.65 -23.20
CA ILE A 447 4.00 -2.56 -22.91
C ILE A 447 5.14 -2.56 -23.95
N GLU A 448 5.67 -3.73 -24.32
CA GLU A 448 6.69 -3.85 -25.36
C GLU A 448 6.17 -3.30 -26.69
N ARG A 449 4.98 -3.76 -27.13
CA ARG A 449 4.31 -3.27 -28.34
C ARG A 449 4.09 -1.75 -28.30
N ALA A 450 3.56 -1.24 -27.19
CA ALA A 450 3.31 0.20 -27.02
C ALA A 450 4.60 1.03 -27.06
N ARG A 451 5.71 0.49 -26.53
CA ARG A 451 7.03 1.16 -26.58
C ARG A 451 7.56 1.24 -28.01
N VAL A 452 7.37 0.21 -28.83
CA VAL A 452 7.79 0.26 -30.23
C VAL A 452 6.89 1.21 -31.01
N LEU A 453 5.57 1.18 -30.80
CA LEU A 453 4.61 2.11 -31.41
C LEU A 453 4.96 3.58 -31.09
N SER A 454 5.47 3.89 -29.89
CA SER A 454 5.84 5.25 -29.51
C SER A 454 7.04 5.81 -30.28
N ARG A 455 7.79 4.97 -30.98
CA ARG A 455 8.92 5.37 -31.84
C ARG A 455 8.49 5.71 -33.27
N VAL A 456 7.29 5.27 -33.65
CA VAL A 456 6.74 5.60 -34.99
C VAL A 456 6.36 7.09 -35.02
N PRO A 457 6.92 7.91 -35.92
CA PRO A 457 6.80 9.38 -35.84
C PRO A 457 5.37 9.89 -35.73
N PHE A 458 4.44 9.37 -36.51
CA PHE A 458 3.05 9.82 -36.46
C PHE A 458 2.24 9.28 -35.27
N LEU A 459 2.76 8.30 -34.53
CA LEU A 459 2.18 7.77 -33.28
C LEU A 459 2.84 8.35 -32.01
N ALA A 460 3.99 9.00 -32.14
CA ALA A 460 4.79 9.50 -31.02
C ALA A 460 4.04 10.52 -30.15
N GLY A 461 3.06 11.24 -30.71
CA GLY A 461 2.20 12.19 -29.97
C GLY A 461 1.02 11.54 -29.25
N LEU A 462 0.83 10.21 -29.32
CA LEU A 462 -0.25 9.53 -28.64
C LEU A 462 0.06 9.30 -27.17
N ASN A 463 -0.92 9.48 -26.30
CA ASN A 463 -0.76 9.14 -24.89
C ASN A 463 -0.62 7.63 -24.69
N GLY A 464 0.00 7.22 -23.56
CA GLY A 464 0.26 5.80 -23.27
C GLY A 464 -0.99 4.91 -23.31
N ALA A 465 -2.17 5.44 -23.01
CA ALA A 465 -3.43 4.70 -23.07
C ALA A 465 -3.85 4.37 -24.51
N ALA A 466 -3.69 5.33 -25.43
CA ALA A 466 -3.98 5.11 -26.84
C ALA A 466 -2.97 4.11 -27.46
N LEU A 467 -1.67 4.25 -27.13
CA LEU A 467 -0.65 3.30 -27.56
C LEU A 467 -0.93 1.87 -27.06
N MET A 468 -1.37 1.71 -25.81
CA MET A 468 -1.75 0.41 -25.25
C MET A 468 -3.00 -0.17 -25.93
N ALA A 469 -3.96 0.67 -26.29
CA ALA A 469 -5.16 0.25 -27.02
C ALA A 469 -4.78 -0.24 -28.43
N ILE A 470 -3.95 0.50 -29.18
CA ILE A 470 -3.41 0.07 -30.49
C ILE A 470 -2.63 -1.24 -30.32
N ALA A 471 -1.73 -1.31 -29.33
CA ALA A 471 -0.90 -2.50 -29.05
C ALA A 471 -1.75 -3.76 -28.80
N SER A 472 -2.95 -3.62 -28.25
CA SER A 472 -3.85 -4.75 -28.00
C SER A 472 -4.51 -5.33 -29.25
N HIS A 473 -4.51 -4.57 -30.35
CA HIS A 473 -5.10 -4.97 -31.65
C HIS A 473 -4.05 -5.28 -32.73
N LEU A 474 -2.76 -5.20 -32.38
CA LEU A 474 -1.69 -5.63 -33.29
C LEU A 474 -1.71 -7.14 -33.47
N GLU A 475 -1.74 -7.58 -34.70
CA GLU A 475 -1.59 -8.99 -35.14
C GLU A 475 -0.15 -9.27 -35.48
N ASP A 476 0.36 -10.44 -35.08
CA ASP A 476 1.70 -10.91 -35.45
C ASP A 476 1.69 -11.48 -36.87
N GLY A 477 2.68 -11.11 -37.68
CA GLY A 477 2.89 -11.60 -39.04
C GLY A 477 4.36 -11.92 -39.28
N GLU A 478 4.62 -12.79 -40.26
CA GLU A 478 5.97 -13.15 -40.69
C GLU A 478 6.06 -13.02 -42.21
N ALA A 479 7.20 -12.54 -42.68
CA ALA A 479 7.51 -12.46 -44.12
C ALA A 479 8.85 -13.15 -44.36
N ALA A 480 8.85 -14.16 -45.27
CA ALA A 480 10.08 -14.82 -45.71
C ALA A 480 10.87 -13.87 -46.62
N GLU A 481 12.17 -14.08 -46.70
CA GLU A 481 13.04 -13.35 -47.64
C GLU A 481 12.48 -13.43 -49.08
N GLY A 482 12.49 -12.31 -49.78
CA GLY A 482 11.95 -12.19 -51.14
C GLY A 482 10.43 -11.99 -51.22
N THR A 483 9.68 -12.18 -50.13
CA THR A 483 8.22 -12.08 -50.16
C THR A 483 7.77 -10.60 -50.11
N ALA A 484 6.87 -10.23 -51.05
CA ALA A 484 6.20 -8.94 -51.01
C ALA A 484 5.09 -8.95 -49.93
N VAL A 485 5.17 -8.02 -48.99
CA VAL A 485 4.16 -7.82 -47.91
C VAL A 485 3.00 -6.99 -48.44
N VAL A 486 3.29 -6.02 -49.29
CA VAL A 486 2.30 -5.20 -50.02
C VAL A 486 2.82 -4.94 -51.41
N THR A 487 1.89 -4.87 -52.42
CA THR A 487 2.20 -4.63 -53.79
C THR A 487 1.67 -3.28 -54.26
N ILE A 488 2.45 -2.56 -55.04
CA ILE A 488 2.03 -1.27 -55.62
C ILE A 488 0.70 -1.42 -56.39
N GLY A 489 -0.22 -0.48 -56.20
CA GLY A 489 -1.54 -0.50 -56.85
C GLY A 489 -2.62 -1.30 -56.10
N GLU A 490 -2.27 -2.16 -55.12
CA GLU A 490 -3.23 -2.87 -54.29
C GLU A 490 -3.98 -1.91 -53.34
N PRO A 491 -5.23 -2.21 -52.95
CA PRO A 491 -5.93 -1.42 -51.92
C PRO A 491 -5.25 -1.62 -50.60
N GLY A 492 -4.98 -0.51 -49.89
CA GLY A 492 -4.41 -0.53 -48.54
C GLY A 492 -5.46 -0.92 -47.51
N ASP A 493 -5.31 -2.03 -46.84
CA ASP A 493 -6.20 -2.57 -45.82
C ASP A 493 -5.56 -2.64 -44.43
N ARG A 494 -4.23 -2.60 -44.34
CA ARG A 494 -3.44 -2.73 -43.09
C ARG A 494 -2.29 -1.73 -43.04
N PHE A 495 -1.96 -1.32 -41.86
CA PHE A 495 -0.70 -0.68 -41.47
C PHE A 495 0.24 -1.76 -40.93
N TYR A 496 1.52 -1.68 -41.26
CA TYR A 496 2.54 -2.61 -40.82
C TYR A 496 3.65 -1.93 -40.06
N LEU A 497 4.19 -2.61 -39.04
CA LEU A 497 5.30 -2.17 -38.22
C LEU A 497 6.35 -3.29 -38.13
N VAL A 498 7.59 -2.98 -38.45
CA VAL A 498 8.69 -3.97 -38.48
C VAL A 498 9.12 -4.22 -37.00
N ARG A 499 8.99 -5.48 -36.59
CA ARG A 499 9.48 -5.93 -35.28
C ARG A 499 10.94 -6.33 -35.31
N SER A 500 11.32 -7.13 -36.35
CA SER A 500 12.69 -7.55 -36.62
C SER A 500 12.81 -7.91 -38.11
N GLY A 501 14.02 -7.86 -38.62
CA GLY A 501 14.29 -8.04 -40.03
C GLY A 501 14.35 -6.71 -40.77
N ARG A 502 14.45 -6.78 -42.10
CA ARG A 502 14.57 -5.63 -42.98
C ARG A 502 13.77 -5.80 -44.24
N LEU A 503 13.12 -4.75 -44.69
CA LEU A 503 12.35 -4.69 -45.92
C LEU A 503 12.86 -3.55 -46.79
N GLU A 504 12.57 -3.61 -48.10
CA GLU A 504 12.81 -2.52 -49.05
C GLU A 504 11.50 -2.10 -49.72
N ALA A 505 11.36 -0.82 -49.96
CA ALA A 505 10.27 -0.25 -50.73
C ALA A 505 10.72 -0.03 -52.17
N LEU A 506 9.95 -0.53 -53.13
CA LEU A 506 10.26 -0.50 -54.54
C LEU A 506 9.21 0.31 -55.32
N ALA A 507 9.63 1.16 -56.24
CA ALA A 507 8.79 1.83 -57.22
C ALA A 507 8.27 0.85 -58.29
N ALA A 508 7.38 1.31 -59.16
CA ALA A 508 6.80 0.49 -60.26
C ALA A 508 7.86 -0.02 -61.26
N ASP A 509 8.95 0.70 -61.44
CA ASP A 509 10.08 0.35 -62.30
C ASP A 509 11.13 -0.54 -61.62
N GLY A 510 10.89 -0.95 -60.35
CA GLY A 510 11.81 -1.73 -59.54
C GLY A 510 12.91 -0.93 -58.84
N THR A 511 12.93 0.38 -58.95
CA THR A 511 13.88 1.24 -58.26
C THR A 511 13.64 1.20 -56.75
N VAL A 512 14.72 1.04 -55.92
CA VAL A 512 14.64 1.05 -54.47
C VAL A 512 14.40 2.47 -54.02
N LEU A 513 13.24 2.69 -53.35
CA LEU A 513 12.84 3.96 -52.77
C LEU A 513 13.43 4.15 -51.36
N GLY A 514 13.66 3.07 -50.65
CA GLY A 514 14.19 3.10 -49.30
C GLY A 514 14.19 1.74 -48.61
N SER A 515 14.88 1.66 -47.45
CA SER A 515 14.93 0.49 -46.59
C SER A 515 14.12 0.75 -45.33
N ILE A 516 13.39 -0.28 -44.85
CA ILE A 516 12.52 -0.21 -43.69
C ILE A 516 13.04 -1.20 -42.65
N GLY A 517 13.45 -0.72 -41.49
CA GLY A 517 14.05 -1.49 -40.41
C GLY A 517 13.19 -1.63 -39.16
N PRO A 518 13.71 -2.28 -38.10
CA PRO A 518 12.99 -2.49 -36.85
C PRO A 518 12.54 -1.19 -36.20
N GLY A 519 11.25 -1.11 -35.85
CA GLY A 519 10.62 0.08 -35.25
C GLY A 519 10.06 1.05 -36.29
N GLU A 520 10.24 0.81 -37.58
CA GLU A 520 9.68 1.63 -38.64
C GLU A 520 8.37 1.01 -39.17
N GLY A 521 7.44 1.88 -39.57
CA GLY A 521 6.14 1.47 -40.08
C GLY A 521 5.96 1.84 -41.55
N PHE A 522 5.08 1.10 -42.26
CA PHE A 522 4.72 1.38 -43.63
C PHE A 522 3.24 1.06 -43.92
N GLY A 523 2.74 1.66 -44.98
CA GLY A 523 1.38 1.42 -45.48
C GLY A 523 0.33 2.38 -44.87
N GLU A 524 0.75 3.34 -44.08
CA GLU A 524 -0.10 4.38 -43.46
C GLU A 524 -0.74 5.31 -44.53
N LEU A 525 -0.01 5.65 -45.59
CA LEU A 525 -0.49 6.57 -46.61
C LEU A 525 -1.73 6.03 -47.34
N ALA A 526 -1.74 4.73 -47.65
CA ALA A 526 -2.89 4.10 -48.27
C ALA A 526 -4.15 4.07 -47.38
N LEU A 527 -3.96 4.08 -46.05
CA LEU A 527 -5.06 4.12 -45.11
C LEU A 527 -5.54 5.56 -44.80
N LEU A 528 -4.61 6.51 -44.75
CA LEU A 528 -4.87 7.90 -44.47
C LEU A 528 -5.58 8.63 -45.59
N ASP A 529 -5.02 8.50 -46.80
CA ASP A 529 -5.48 9.22 -47.99
C ASP A 529 -6.44 8.39 -48.87
N ARG A 530 -6.73 7.13 -48.45
CA ARG A 530 -7.60 6.18 -49.19
C ARG A 530 -7.17 5.95 -50.64
N VAL A 531 -5.87 5.95 -50.83
CA VAL A 531 -5.24 5.70 -52.14
C VAL A 531 -4.71 4.24 -52.21
N PRO A 532 -4.50 3.68 -53.42
CA PRO A 532 -3.78 2.41 -53.57
C PRO A 532 -2.37 2.49 -53.01
N ARG A 533 -1.74 1.32 -52.77
CA ARG A 533 -0.34 1.22 -52.33
C ARG A 533 0.58 1.95 -53.30
N GLY A 534 1.36 2.90 -52.81
CA GLY A 534 2.28 3.70 -53.64
C GLY A 534 3.63 3.00 -53.95
N ALA A 535 3.92 1.89 -53.28
CA ALA A 535 5.14 1.13 -53.47
C ALA A 535 4.90 -0.35 -53.17
N THR A 536 5.74 -1.23 -53.75
CA THR A 536 5.85 -2.62 -53.33
C THR A 536 6.86 -2.72 -52.20
N VAL A 537 6.47 -3.31 -51.04
CA VAL A 537 7.37 -3.52 -49.91
C VAL A 537 7.68 -5.00 -49.79
N ARG A 538 8.96 -5.36 -49.95
CA ARG A 538 9.48 -6.73 -50.02
C ARG A 538 10.48 -6.98 -48.91
N ALA A 539 10.40 -8.13 -48.24
CA ALA A 539 11.39 -8.54 -47.26
C ALA A 539 12.72 -8.92 -47.93
N ILE A 540 13.83 -8.32 -47.49
CA ILE A 540 15.18 -8.64 -47.93
C ILE A 540 15.89 -9.63 -47.01
N GLU A 541 15.31 -9.89 -45.84
CA GLU A 541 15.68 -10.93 -44.89
C GLU A 541 14.41 -11.41 -44.15
N PRO A 542 14.43 -12.62 -43.54
CA PRO A 542 13.28 -13.11 -42.80
C PRO A 542 12.83 -12.09 -41.73
N SER A 543 11.61 -11.58 -41.87
CA SER A 543 11.12 -10.44 -41.10
C SER A 543 9.90 -10.81 -40.31
N ARG A 544 9.80 -10.25 -39.06
CA ARG A 544 8.60 -10.31 -38.24
C ARG A 544 7.95 -8.94 -38.20
N LEU A 545 6.65 -8.95 -38.40
CA LEU A 545 5.85 -7.74 -38.53
C LEU A 545 4.72 -7.75 -37.51
N TRP A 546 4.28 -6.56 -37.12
CA TRP A 546 2.98 -6.37 -36.55
C TRP A 546 2.09 -5.65 -37.57
N SER A 547 0.84 -6.06 -37.68
CA SER A 547 -0.13 -5.41 -38.53
C SER A 547 -1.32 -4.90 -37.75
N LEU A 548 -1.89 -3.78 -38.20
CA LEU A 548 -3.12 -3.18 -37.70
C LEU A 548 -4.10 -3.01 -38.84
N ASP A 549 -5.28 -3.59 -38.72
CA ASP A 549 -6.31 -3.45 -39.74
C ASP A 549 -6.84 -2.03 -39.89
N ARG A 550 -7.46 -1.73 -41.03
CA ARG A 550 -8.00 -0.43 -41.37
C ARG A 550 -8.99 0.11 -40.31
N GLY A 551 -9.90 -0.74 -39.79
CA GLY A 551 -10.94 -0.29 -38.85
C GLY A 551 -10.37 0.19 -37.52
N HIS A 552 -9.36 -0.52 -37.00
CA HIS A 552 -8.64 -0.11 -35.80
C HIS A 552 -7.72 1.08 -36.07
N PHE A 553 -7.06 1.13 -37.24
CA PHE A 553 -6.23 2.26 -37.62
C PHE A 553 -7.06 3.54 -37.75
N GLU A 554 -8.21 3.52 -38.47
CA GLU A 554 -9.08 4.68 -38.62
C GLU A 554 -9.61 5.17 -37.27
N ARG A 555 -10.04 4.26 -36.38
CA ARG A 555 -10.58 4.61 -35.04
C ARG A 555 -9.56 5.28 -34.13
N TRP A 556 -8.30 4.83 -34.13
CA TRP A 556 -7.30 5.27 -33.18
C TRP A 556 -6.30 6.28 -33.73
N VAL A 557 -6.14 6.33 -35.04
CA VAL A 557 -5.13 7.16 -35.69
C VAL A 557 -5.79 8.28 -36.47
N ARG A 558 -6.86 8.04 -37.24
CA ARG A 558 -7.47 9.03 -38.11
C ARG A 558 -8.16 10.17 -37.37
N GLU A 559 -8.92 9.91 -36.31
CA GLU A 559 -9.53 10.99 -35.50
C GLU A 559 -8.48 11.95 -34.92
N ARG A 560 -7.24 11.47 -34.77
CA ARG A 560 -6.11 12.27 -34.27
C ARG A 560 -5.16 12.72 -35.36
N TYR A 561 -5.29 12.17 -36.55
CA TYR A 561 -4.52 12.56 -37.72
C TYR A 561 -4.90 13.93 -38.27
N GLU A 562 -6.11 14.42 -38.06
CA GLU A 562 -6.44 15.83 -38.31
C GLU A 562 -5.61 16.76 -37.38
N ILE A 563 -5.25 16.28 -36.20
CA ILE A 563 -4.26 16.92 -35.31
C ILE A 563 -2.84 16.73 -35.91
N ALA A 564 -2.49 15.57 -36.45
CA ALA A 564 -1.20 15.28 -37.03
C ALA A 564 -1.01 15.89 -38.43
N ALA A 565 -2.08 16.14 -39.20
CA ALA A 565 -2.02 16.93 -40.44
C ALA A 565 -1.71 18.41 -40.15
N ARG A 566 -2.15 18.93 -39.01
CA ARG A 566 -1.65 20.21 -38.47
C ARG A 566 -0.14 20.14 -38.13
N ILE A 567 0.37 18.96 -37.78
CA ILE A 567 1.78 18.71 -37.47
C ILE A 567 2.63 18.63 -38.76
N ARG A 568 2.11 18.23 -39.92
CA ARG A 568 2.82 18.31 -41.22
C ARG A 568 3.02 19.74 -41.70
N ALA A 569 2.08 20.63 -41.42
CA ALA A 569 2.29 22.06 -41.60
C ALA A 569 3.45 22.57 -40.71
N SER A 570 3.86 21.81 -39.72
CA SER A 570 4.89 22.11 -38.75
C SER A 570 6.28 21.53 -39.03
N ALA A 571 6.55 20.93 -40.16
CA ALA A 571 7.96 20.64 -40.56
C ALA A 571 8.72 21.96 -40.78
N GLU A 572 8.04 22.98 -41.28
CA GLU A 572 8.54 24.37 -41.33
C GLU A 572 8.63 24.96 -39.92
N ASP A 573 7.64 24.69 -39.06
CA ASP A 573 7.63 25.08 -37.65
C ASP A 573 8.74 24.40 -36.84
N ARG A 574 9.07 23.14 -37.13
CA ARG A 574 10.15 22.41 -36.47
C ARG A 574 11.52 23.05 -36.74
N ALA A 575 11.80 23.39 -38.00
CA ALA A 575 13.03 24.08 -38.36
C ALA A 575 13.11 25.48 -37.71
N ALA A 576 11.97 26.18 -37.66
CA ALA A 576 11.88 27.48 -36.99
C ALA A 576 12.08 27.36 -35.48
N LEU A 577 11.48 26.36 -34.82
CA LEU A 577 11.66 26.12 -33.38
C LEU A 577 13.07 25.65 -33.03
N ALA A 578 13.66 24.76 -33.82
CA ALA A 578 15.06 24.32 -33.61
C ALA A 578 16.06 25.45 -33.73
N ALA A 579 15.74 26.50 -34.47
CA ALA A 579 16.58 27.71 -34.61
C ALA A 579 16.51 28.63 -33.38
N LEU A 580 15.48 28.47 -32.52
CA LEU A 580 15.31 29.30 -31.31
C LEU A 580 16.39 28.97 -30.27
N PRO A 581 16.99 29.96 -29.61
CA PRO A 581 18.00 29.73 -28.57
C PRO A 581 17.56 28.80 -27.45
N PHE A 582 16.25 28.83 -27.13
CA PHE A 582 15.63 28.07 -26.06
C PHE A 582 15.52 26.57 -26.40
N PHE A 583 15.36 26.20 -27.66
CA PHE A 583 15.22 24.83 -28.14
C PHE A 583 16.52 24.27 -28.73
N ARG A 584 17.57 25.09 -28.73
CA ARG A 584 18.89 24.73 -29.26
C ARG A 584 19.48 23.61 -28.39
N GLY A 585 19.63 22.42 -28.93
CA GLY A 585 20.16 21.23 -28.24
C GLY A 585 19.12 20.16 -27.86
N LEU A 586 17.82 20.39 -28.12
CA LEU A 586 16.85 19.34 -28.04
C LEU A 586 16.92 18.41 -29.27
N ASP A 587 16.80 17.11 -29.03
CA ASP A 587 16.68 16.12 -30.07
C ASP A 587 15.39 16.39 -30.91
N PRO A 588 15.41 16.20 -32.25
CA PRO A 588 14.21 16.26 -33.09
C PRO A 588 13.01 15.49 -32.54
N VAL A 589 13.23 14.35 -31.87
CA VAL A 589 12.20 13.55 -31.21
C VAL A 589 11.58 14.28 -30.02
N GLU A 590 12.33 15.08 -29.31
CA GLU A 590 11.86 15.89 -28.16
C GLU A 590 11.06 17.10 -28.64
N LEU A 591 11.46 17.73 -29.71
CA LEU A 591 10.68 18.78 -30.39
C LEU A 591 9.34 18.26 -30.89
N ASP A 592 9.30 17.05 -31.48
CA ASP A 592 8.07 16.40 -31.92
C ASP A 592 7.10 16.08 -30.78
N ARG A 593 7.57 15.92 -29.55
CA ARG A 593 6.72 15.72 -28.36
C ARG A 593 6.08 17.02 -27.87
N ILE A 594 6.72 18.16 -28.08
CA ILE A 594 6.27 19.46 -27.60
C ILE A 594 5.29 20.11 -28.58
N LEU A 595 5.55 20.00 -29.88
CA LEU A 595 4.78 20.61 -30.96
C LEU A 595 3.25 20.37 -30.85
N PRO A 596 2.75 19.17 -30.53
CA PRO A 596 1.32 18.90 -30.41
C PRO A 596 0.63 19.63 -29.23
N HIS A 597 1.41 20.06 -28.26
CA HIS A 597 0.93 20.73 -27.04
C HIS A 597 1.01 22.27 -27.13
N MET A 598 1.51 22.80 -28.22
CA MET A 598 1.58 24.24 -28.46
C MET A 598 0.28 24.75 -29.08
N ALA A 599 -0.40 25.63 -28.36
CA ALA A 599 -1.56 26.32 -28.89
C ALA A 599 -1.13 27.53 -29.75
N THR A 600 -1.77 27.72 -30.92
CA THR A 600 -1.57 28.93 -31.69
C THR A 600 -2.50 30.03 -31.16
N VAL A 601 -1.92 31.19 -30.79
CA VAL A 601 -2.64 32.37 -30.33
C VAL A 601 -2.41 33.50 -31.32
N ARG A 602 -3.48 34.12 -31.77
CA ARG A 602 -3.42 35.29 -32.66
C ARG A 602 -3.88 36.54 -31.92
N VAL A 603 -3.09 37.59 -31.96
CA VAL A 603 -3.37 38.83 -31.26
C VAL A 603 -3.22 39.99 -32.28
N PRO A 604 -4.26 40.81 -32.49
CA PRO A 604 -4.19 41.96 -33.36
C PRO A 604 -3.19 43.03 -32.87
N ALA A 605 -2.68 43.80 -33.80
CA ALA A 605 -1.81 44.92 -33.46
C ALA A 605 -2.48 45.89 -32.48
N GLY A 606 -1.76 46.31 -31.45
CA GLY A 606 -2.24 47.20 -30.39
C GLY A 606 -2.89 46.49 -29.19
N GLU A 607 -3.21 45.20 -29.27
CA GLU A 607 -3.78 44.45 -28.16
C GLU A 607 -2.71 43.84 -27.25
N ALA A 608 -3.04 43.72 -25.96
CA ALA A 608 -2.13 43.07 -25.00
C ALA A 608 -2.31 41.56 -25.02
N VAL A 609 -1.22 40.81 -25.05
CA VAL A 609 -1.18 39.35 -24.87
C VAL A 609 -1.48 39.01 -23.40
N PHE A 610 -0.94 39.79 -22.48
CA PHE A 610 -1.21 39.80 -21.04
C PHE A 610 -0.73 41.12 -20.42
N ASN A 611 -1.30 41.47 -19.27
CA ASN A 611 -0.90 42.69 -18.54
C ASN A 611 0.03 42.36 -17.36
N GLU A 612 0.79 43.37 -16.94
CA GLU A 612 1.55 43.33 -15.69
C GLU A 612 0.61 43.04 -14.52
N GLY A 613 1.00 42.08 -13.65
CA GLY A 613 0.17 41.61 -12.53
C GLY A 613 -0.77 40.45 -12.84
N ASP A 614 -1.02 40.10 -14.10
CA ASP A 614 -1.83 38.96 -14.47
C ASP A 614 -1.22 37.63 -13.99
N PRO A 615 -2.04 36.58 -13.69
CA PRO A 615 -1.51 35.27 -13.40
C PRO A 615 -0.82 34.68 -14.64
N GLY A 616 0.40 34.20 -14.46
CA GLY A 616 1.18 33.58 -15.55
C GLY A 616 0.93 32.09 -15.67
N ASP A 617 0.24 31.67 -16.71
CA ASP A 617 -0.11 30.27 -16.99
C ASP A 617 0.55 29.71 -18.27
N ARG A 618 1.11 30.57 -19.13
CA ARG A 618 1.66 30.20 -20.44
C ARG A 618 2.98 30.91 -20.72
N TYR A 619 3.85 30.23 -21.50
CA TYR A 619 5.01 30.74 -22.17
C TYR A 619 4.68 30.95 -23.65
N TYR A 620 5.15 32.04 -24.25
CA TYR A 620 4.85 32.42 -25.63
C TYR A 620 6.13 32.54 -26.47
N ILE A 621 6.03 32.09 -27.71
CA ILE A 621 7.08 32.22 -28.73
C ILE A 621 6.49 32.92 -29.94
N ILE A 622 7.17 33.96 -30.44
CA ILE A 622 6.74 34.75 -31.56
C ILE A 622 7.01 34.01 -32.87
N ARG A 623 5.96 33.62 -33.57
CA ARG A 623 6.04 33.03 -34.93
C ARG A 623 5.95 34.07 -36.00
N LYS A 624 5.17 35.15 -35.77
CA LYS A 624 4.98 36.25 -36.68
C LYS A 624 4.69 37.52 -35.88
N GLY A 625 5.24 38.66 -36.34
CA GLY A 625 5.02 39.96 -35.75
C GLY A 625 6.07 40.37 -34.69
N GLU A 626 5.76 41.44 -33.96
CA GLU A 626 6.62 42.02 -32.94
C GLU A 626 5.83 42.32 -31.67
N VAL A 627 6.46 42.11 -30.49
CA VAL A 627 5.92 42.36 -29.17
C VAL A 627 6.74 43.41 -28.45
N ASP A 628 6.08 44.41 -27.84
CA ASP A 628 6.68 45.33 -26.90
C ASP A 628 6.41 44.90 -25.46
N LEU A 629 7.47 44.70 -24.69
CA LEU A 629 7.39 44.45 -23.25
C LEU A 629 7.53 45.74 -22.49
N SER A 630 6.54 46.10 -21.66
CA SER A 630 6.58 47.34 -20.87
C SER A 630 6.24 47.09 -19.41
N ALA A 631 6.85 47.80 -18.48
CA ALA A 631 6.51 47.77 -17.06
C ALA A 631 6.43 49.20 -16.51
N GLY A 632 5.42 49.46 -15.71
CA GLY A 632 5.17 50.81 -15.18
C GLY A 632 4.98 51.85 -16.28
N GLY A 633 4.50 51.47 -17.46
CA GLY A 633 4.27 52.37 -18.60
C GLY A 633 5.50 52.70 -19.43
N ARG A 634 6.68 52.09 -19.11
CA ARG A 634 7.91 52.29 -19.90
C ARG A 634 8.20 51.03 -20.70
N SER A 635 8.50 51.17 -22.03
CA SER A 635 8.97 50.04 -22.85
C SER A 635 10.31 49.55 -22.34
N LEU A 636 10.41 48.29 -22.05
CA LEU A 636 11.61 47.61 -21.58
C LEU A 636 12.40 47.02 -22.76
N ARG A 637 11.67 46.32 -23.65
CA ARG A 637 12.28 45.58 -24.74
C ARG A 637 11.27 45.27 -25.83
N ARG A 638 11.66 45.39 -27.08
CA ARG A 638 10.92 44.89 -28.23
C ARG A 638 11.46 43.52 -28.64
N LEU A 639 10.56 42.60 -28.88
CA LEU A 639 10.84 41.23 -29.23
C LEU A 639 10.33 40.92 -30.64
N GLU A 640 11.13 40.23 -31.42
CA GLU A 640 10.88 39.87 -32.81
C GLU A 640 10.62 38.36 -32.95
N VAL A 641 10.33 37.95 -34.20
CA VAL A 641 10.14 36.54 -34.57
C VAL A 641 11.29 35.69 -34.04
N GLY A 642 10.94 34.58 -33.37
CA GLY A 642 11.91 33.70 -32.76
C GLY A 642 12.23 33.98 -31.30
N ALA A 643 11.76 35.09 -30.74
CA ALA A 643 11.92 35.37 -29.33
C ALA A 643 10.80 34.74 -28.49
N GLY A 644 11.13 34.36 -27.25
CA GLY A 644 10.18 33.88 -26.28
C GLY A 644 9.98 34.82 -25.10
N PHE A 645 8.80 34.82 -24.47
CA PHE A 645 8.46 35.67 -23.34
C PHE A 645 7.42 35.03 -22.42
N GLY A 646 7.34 35.54 -21.19
CA GLY A 646 6.41 35.05 -20.17
C GLY A 646 6.95 33.89 -19.31
N ASP A 647 8.22 33.54 -19.44
CA ASP A 647 8.94 32.51 -18.69
C ASP A 647 9.06 32.81 -17.19
N LEU A 648 9.31 34.08 -16.80
CA LEU A 648 9.52 34.48 -15.41
C LEU A 648 8.33 34.13 -14.51
N ALA A 649 7.10 34.32 -14.98
CA ALA A 649 5.92 34.00 -14.23
C ALA A 649 5.76 32.47 -14.00
N LEU A 650 6.22 31.67 -14.95
CA LEU A 650 6.21 30.20 -14.85
C LEU A 650 7.33 29.66 -13.96
N LEU A 651 8.53 30.23 -14.07
CA LEU A 651 9.72 29.83 -13.33
C LEU A 651 9.65 30.16 -11.85
N TYR A 652 9.14 31.36 -11.53
CA TYR A 652 9.13 31.86 -10.16
C TYR A 652 7.76 31.78 -9.48
N GLY A 653 6.70 31.34 -10.21
CA GLY A 653 5.36 31.24 -9.67
C GLY A 653 4.74 32.58 -9.27
N ARG A 654 5.18 33.67 -9.92
CA ARG A 654 4.76 35.05 -9.65
C ARG A 654 3.80 35.55 -10.73
N PRO A 655 3.05 36.65 -10.48
CA PRO A 655 2.32 37.35 -11.54
C PRO A 655 3.25 37.85 -12.65
N ARG A 656 2.69 38.21 -13.80
CA ARG A 656 3.40 38.79 -14.92
C ARG A 656 4.17 40.05 -14.48
N SER A 657 5.45 40.10 -14.76
CA SER A 657 6.34 41.20 -14.38
C SER A 657 6.32 42.38 -15.37
N ALA A 658 5.62 42.22 -16.48
CA ALA A 658 5.51 43.25 -17.51
C ALA A 658 4.21 43.00 -18.32
N THR A 659 3.74 44.05 -18.99
CA THR A 659 2.68 43.96 -20.02
C THR A 659 3.35 43.63 -21.36
N ALA A 660 2.78 42.68 -22.09
CA ALA A 660 3.22 42.31 -23.44
C ALA A 660 2.18 42.79 -24.46
N THR A 661 2.53 43.78 -25.27
CA THR A 661 1.61 44.37 -26.26
C THR A 661 2.06 44.03 -27.68
N ALA A 662 1.12 43.67 -28.54
CA ALA A 662 1.35 43.41 -29.94
C ALA A 662 1.65 44.73 -30.69
N VAL A 663 2.85 44.83 -31.28
CA VAL A 663 3.23 46.00 -32.12
C VAL A 663 2.66 45.85 -33.52
N THR A 664 2.65 44.61 -34.02
CA THR A 664 2.03 44.21 -35.31
C THR A 664 1.10 43.04 -35.06
N ASP A 665 0.31 42.62 -36.04
CA ASP A 665 -0.47 41.41 -35.92
C ASP A 665 0.41 40.20 -35.58
N LEU A 666 0.12 39.56 -34.46
CA LEU A 666 0.93 38.50 -33.90
C LEU A 666 0.33 37.11 -34.22
N GLU A 667 1.22 36.19 -34.49
CA GLU A 667 0.98 34.78 -34.34
C GLU A 667 1.96 34.20 -33.35
N LEU A 668 1.47 33.66 -32.25
CA LEU A 668 2.26 33.14 -31.13
C LEU A 668 2.04 31.64 -30.99
N ALA A 669 3.11 30.92 -30.64
CA ALA A 669 2.99 29.58 -30.11
C ALA A 669 2.99 29.66 -28.57
N ALA A 670 1.96 29.13 -27.93
CA ALA A 670 1.81 29.17 -26.48
C ALA A 670 1.99 27.78 -25.87
N LEU A 671 2.87 27.67 -24.86
CA LEU A 671 3.06 26.48 -24.03
C LEU A 671 2.42 26.69 -22.66
N GLY A 672 1.67 25.70 -22.19
CA GLY A 672 1.15 25.70 -20.83
C GLY A 672 2.25 25.46 -19.77
N ARG A 673 1.92 25.70 -18.51
CA ARG A 673 2.84 25.57 -17.37
C ARG A 673 3.47 24.16 -17.28
N ASN A 674 2.68 23.12 -17.48
CA ASN A 674 3.14 21.73 -17.34
C ASN A 674 4.10 21.33 -18.46
N GLU A 675 3.82 21.73 -19.68
CA GLU A 675 4.62 21.48 -20.85
C GLU A 675 5.95 22.25 -20.78
N PHE A 676 5.90 23.49 -20.28
CA PHE A 676 7.07 24.30 -20.04
C PHE A 676 7.98 23.68 -18.94
N ALA A 677 7.41 23.22 -17.84
CA ALA A 677 8.16 22.53 -16.77
C ALA A 677 8.78 21.21 -17.26
N TRP A 678 8.07 20.46 -18.11
CA TRP A 678 8.60 19.26 -18.73
C TRP A 678 9.76 19.56 -19.67
N LEU A 679 9.64 20.61 -20.47
CA LEU A 679 10.68 21.07 -21.40
C LEU A 679 11.98 21.39 -20.66
N VAL A 680 11.92 22.18 -19.58
CA VAL A 680 13.07 22.52 -18.75
C VAL A 680 13.74 21.27 -18.18
N LYS A 681 12.95 20.29 -17.76
CA LYS A 681 13.46 19.01 -17.22
C LYS A 681 14.14 18.15 -18.29
N THR A 682 13.64 18.18 -19.53
CA THR A 682 14.13 17.34 -20.64
C THR A 682 15.41 17.92 -21.27
N SER A 683 15.63 19.24 -21.15
CA SER A 683 16.87 19.89 -21.63
C SER A 683 18.14 19.47 -20.86
N GLY A 684 18.02 18.56 -19.87
CA GLY A 684 19.14 18.10 -19.03
C GLY A 684 19.64 19.13 -18.02
N GLU A 685 19.04 20.30 -17.98
CA GLU A 685 19.31 21.34 -17.00
C GLU A 685 18.45 21.14 -15.74
N THR A 686 19.04 21.35 -14.56
CA THR A 686 18.23 21.49 -13.35
C THR A 686 17.46 22.80 -13.40
N MET A 687 16.30 22.87 -12.73
CA MET A 687 15.54 24.12 -12.61
C MET A 687 16.37 25.25 -12.01
N GLY A 688 17.39 24.91 -11.21
CA GLY A 688 18.36 25.85 -10.64
C GLY A 688 19.31 26.46 -11.67
N GLU A 689 19.87 25.62 -12.56
CA GLU A 689 20.76 26.05 -13.64
C GLU A 689 20.03 26.91 -14.67
N PHE A 690 18.80 26.51 -14.99
CA PHE A 690 17.92 27.28 -15.87
C PHE A 690 17.56 28.64 -15.27
N ARG A 691 17.27 28.71 -13.96
CA ARG A 691 17.07 29.96 -13.24
C ARG A 691 18.30 30.82 -13.22
N ALA A 692 19.48 30.25 -13.01
CA ALA A 692 20.77 30.98 -13.01
C ALA A 692 21.05 31.59 -14.39
N ARG A 693 20.80 30.86 -15.47
CA ARG A 693 20.94 31.35 -16.84
C ARG A 693 19.96 32.49 -17.16
N THR A 694 18.71 32.39 -16.70
CA THR A 694 17.68 33.42 -16.91
C THR A 694 17.83 34.59 -15.95
N ALA A 695 18.48 34.46 -14.79
CA ALA A 695 18.76 35.54 -13.84
C ALA A 695 19.58 36.67 -14.48
N HIS A 696 20.52 36.35 -15.38
CA HIS A 696 21.28 37.34 -16.12
C HIS A 696 20.37 38.23 -17.00
N TYR A 697 19.29 37.70 -17.55
CA TYR A 697 18.32 38.50 -18.31
C TYR A 697 17.46 39.42 -17.42
N VAL A 698 17.22 39.02 -16.16
CA VAL A 698 16.49 39.83 -15.16
C VAL A 698 17.32 41.04 -14.74
N GLU A 699 18.62 40.88 -14.61
CA GLU A 699 19.58 41.91 -14.24
C GLU A 699 19.80 42.93 -15.36
N VAL A 700 19.91 42.43 -16.61
CA VAL A 700 20.07 43.27 -17.82
C VAL A 700 18.77 44.02 -18.16
N ALA A 701 17.59 43.48 -17.80
CA ALA A 701 16.30 44.11 -18.03
C ALA A 701 15.92 45.18 -16.98
N GLY A 702 16.79 45.47 -16.01
CA GLY A 702 16.51 46.46 -14.95
C GLY A 702 15.44 46.07 -13.94
N LEU A 703 14.99 44.78 -13.94
CA LEU A 703 13.98 44.24 -13.06
C LEU A 703 14.53 43.76 -11.71
N GLY A 704 15.83 43.90 -11.47
CA GLY A 704 16.50 43.42 -10.25
C GLY A 704 16.03 44.09 -8.97
N SER A 705 15.54 45.33 -9.03
CA SER A 705 15.00 46.04 -7.86
C SER A 705 13.58 45.61 -7.46
N ALA A 706 12.80 44.99 -8.36
CA ALA A 706 11.47 44.47 -8.08
C ALA A 706 11.47 43.02 -7.49
N LEU A 707 12.63 42.34 -7.52
CA LEU A 707 12.79 40.98 -7.05
C LEU A 707 13.39 40.86 -5.64
N GLY A 708 13.84 41.98 -5.05
CA GLY A 708 14.60 42.09 -3.78
C GLY A 708 13.76 42.40 -2.53
N GLY A 709 12.51 42.06 -2.47
CA GLY A 709 11.65 42.18 -1.28
C GLY A 709 11.32 40.81 -0.67
N THR A 710 12.17 40.37 0.31
CA THR A 710 12.04 39.27 1.32
C THR A 710 11.30 38.04 0.90
#